data_399a23c7ca8244a1056a2eff7075a6e4
#
_entry.id   399a23c7ca8244a1056a2eff7075a6e4
#
_cell.length_a   1.000
_cell.length_b   1.000
_cell.length_c   1.000
_cell.angle_alpha   90.00
_cell.angle_beta   90.00
_cell.angle_gamma   90.00
#
_symmetry.space_group_name_H-M   'P 1'
#
loop_
_entity.id
_entity.type
_entity.pdbx_description
1 polymer ?
#
loop_
_entity_poly.entity_id
_entity_poly.type
_entity_poly.pdbx_seq_one_letter_code
_entity_poly.pdbx_strand_id
1 'polypeptide(L)'
;MSLRPGDTESIGGYALVDRLGSGGMGVVYLARSASGRQVAVKVVHAQYALDEEFRARFRQEIAAVRRVSGAFTAPVVDADPDAEVPWMATLYVPGRTLAEAVERDGPLEGRALRTLALGLVEALRDIHQAGVVHRDLKPSNVLLAEDGPRVIDFGISRAADNQTLTVTGRLIGTPPFMSPEQFAAPRDVTAASDVFSLGSLLVYAATGNRPFDGASPYLTGYQVMHEQPRLDGVSEPLRSIAERCLDKAAATRPQLAELHGMLCALPDFAAATTVADPPRGAVPRPRLAGPTAVPNTRRPRRRRRLLVALGTVIAVAGLSLTALHWFSDGTSLGQNDALSPTPSASTAVALPAGWKPWRTSLLTARTGDPLDYTQSGCLAGGSTTVYCAGTGATVTALDAASGRIRWRSGTSPETALPVGVRDGRVYTYVKPDSNDTFITRRLVALDAKTGTRLWIHPIRDDTDPVLFDGGILAMDVDATKFVAYGASGRQLWSAPIWSNLGNSCTPTVLGGAPYALCTVEDDPSQGDFILVRLDPATGAQRKIAELPTGAWPLGVDKDRVLFLAPKLAPEVFGSSPDQLYTALDRVNPSTGAVERIALPAGTRGTATLVKDVVYLVRPNGTVTAVRATDGKRLWQRETDTENLSTPVFSAKFNRLYFSNQFGRLLALDRSTGAVDWRTSALANAGDSTDDTTPYVLLVKDAIVAVAGDTAFSVRPPAKR
;
A
#
# COMPACT_ATOMS: atom_id res chain seq x y z
N MET A 1 12.41 8.68 15.09
CA MET A 1 11.99 9.65 14.02
C MET A 1 11.85 11.00 14.69
N SER A 2 12.44 12.08 14.18
CA SER A 2 12.35 13.41 14.83
C SER A 2 10.93 13.96 14.81
N LEU A 3 10.60 14.81 15.80
CA LEU A 3 9.34 15.56 15.83
C LEU A 3 9.17 16.33 14.51
N ARG A 4 7.92 16.49 14.08
CA ARG A 4 7.57 17.12 12.80
C ARG A 4 7.13 18.58 13.03
N PRO A 5 7.30 19.47 12.06
CA PRO A 5 6.69 20.78 12.11
C PRO A 5 5.17 20.64 12.23
N GLY A 6 4.62 21.07 13.37
CA GLY A 6 3.19 20.93 13.70
C GLY A 6 2.89 19.94 14.84
N ASP A 7 3.85 19.16 15.28
CA ASP A 7 3.73 18.44 16.55
C ASP A 7 3.81 19.46 17.70
N THR A 8 3.01 19.23 18.74
CA THR A 8 3.05 20.05 19.97
C THR A 8 4.35 19.77 20.73
N GLU A 9 4.88 20.75 21.45
CA GLU A 9 6.08 20.56 22.26
C GLU A 9 5.82 19.68 23.49
N SER A 10 4.57 19.65 23.98
CA SER A 10 4.19 18.88 25.17
C SER A 10 2.74 18.43 25.13
N ILE A 11 2.42 17.34 25.82
CA ILE A 11 1.08 16.80 26.00
C ILE A 11 0.96 16.31 27.45
N GLY A 12 -0.06 16.75 28.17
CA GLY A 12 -0.32 16.31 29.55
C GLY A 12 0.83 16.56 30.53
N GLY A 13 1.70 17.56 30.26
CA GLY A 13 2.91 17.83 31.06
C GLY A 13 4.13 16.97 30.67
N TYR A 14 4.03 16.15 29.64
CA TYR A 14 5.14 15.37 29.07
C TYR A 14 5.74 16.12 27.89
N ALA A 15 7.06 16.42 27.95
CA ALA A 15 7.79 17.01 26.83
C ALA A 15 8.02 15.96 25.73
N LEU A 16 7.57 16.23 24.51
CA LEU A 16 7.73 15.32 23.38
C LEU A 16 9.18 15.36 22.88
N VAL A 17 9.76 14.18 22.65
CA VAL A 17 11.17 14.01 22.24
C VAL A 17 11.29 13.50 20.83
N ASP A 18 10.49 12.47 20.48
CA ASP A 18 10.55 11.79 19.19
C ASP A 18 9.20 11.16 18.86
N ARG A 19 8.98 10.81 17.59
CA ARG A 19 7.85 9.99 17.14
C ARG A 19 8.24 8.52 17.13
N LEU A 20 7.51 7.67 17.86
CA LEU A 20 7.69 6.21 17.86
C LEU A 20 6.91 5.54 16.74
N GLY A 21 5.71 6.04 16.43
CA GLY A 21 4.86 5.47 15.39
C GLY A 21 3.58 6.27 15.16
N SER A 22 2.86 5.93 14.09
CA SER A 22 1.50 6.41 13.84
C SER A 22 0.64 5.26 13.32
N GLY A 23 -0.63 5.25 13.69
CA GLY A 23 -1.60 4.24 13.29
C GLY A 23 -3.00 4.83 13.10
N GLY A 24 -3.98 4.01 12.78
CA GLY A 24 -5.34 4.44 12.46
C GLY A 24 -6.05 5.23 13.56
N MET A 25 -5.67 5.07 14.83
CA MET A 25 -6.30 5.75 15.97
C MET A 25 -5.52 6.95 16.49
N GLY A 26 -4.23 7.09 16.15
CA GLY A 26 -3.43 8.14 16.73
C GLY A 26 -1.94 8.03 16.44
N VAL A 27 -1.18 8.92 17.07
CA VAL A 27 0.27 9.00 16.98
C VAL A 27 0.87 8.66 18.34
N VAL A 28 1.95 7.87 18.34
CA VAL A 28 2.69 7.53 19.55
C VAL A 28 4.01 8.31 19.58
N TYR A 29 4.24 9.04 20.65
CA TYR A 29 5.44 9.84 20.87
C TYR A 29 6.28 9.27 22.00
N LEU A 30 7.59 9.29 21.84
CA LEU A 30 8.52 9.25 22.97
C LEU A 30 8.46 10.59 23.67
N ALA A 31 8.21 10.59 24.97
CA ALA A 31 8.15 11.81 25.75
C ALA A 31 8.90 11.66 27.09
N ARG A 32 9.14 12.78 27.76
CA ARG A 32 9.77 12.83 29.08
C ARG A 32 8.88 13.56 30.07
N SER A 33 8.72 12.97 31.24
CA SER A 33 8.12 13.67 32.39
C SER A 33 9.03 14.76 32.93
N ALA A 34 8.51 15.63 33.79
CA ALA A 34 9.30 16.64 34.51
C ALA A 34 10.47 16.04 35.31
N SER A 35 10.35 14.78 35.78
CA SER A 35 11.42 14.05 36.48
C SER A 35 12.42 13.38 35.51
N GLY A 36 12.28 13.54 34.20
CA GLY A 36 13.15 12.95 33.19
C GLY A 36 12.79 11.50 32.79
N ARG A 37 11.74 10.91 33.38
CA ARG A 37 11.28 9.54 33.05
C ARG A 37 10.75 9.48 31.62
N GLN A 38 11.17 8.49 30.85
CA GLN A 38 10.68 8.26 29.50
C GLN A 38 9.34 7.53 29.52
N VAL A 39 8.43 8.01 28.68
CA VAL A 39 7.08 7.44 28.46
C VAL A 39 6.78 7.39 26.97
N ALA A 40 5.91 6.47 26.57
CA ALA A 40 5.29 6.45 25.25
C ALA A 40 3.90 7.08 25.36
N VAL A 41 3.69 8.23 24.71
CA VAL A 41 2.41 8.97 24.76
C VAL A 41 1.65 8.72 23.46
N LYS A 42 0.53 8.01 23.55
CA LYS A 42 -0.40 7.80 22.45
C LYS A 42 -1.44 8.91 22.45
N VAL A 43 -1.50 9.66 21.36
CA VAL A 43 -2.39 10.79 21.14
C VAL A 43 -3.42 10.40 20.09
N VAL A 44 -4.68 10.48 20.46
CA VAL A 44 -5.80 10.11 19.58
C VAL A 44 -5.92 11.15 18.45
N HIS A 45 -6.22 10.71 17.24
CA HIS A 45 -6.45 11.64 16.13
C HIS A 45 -7.66 12.55 16.42
N ALA A 46 -7.56 13.81 16.01
CA ALA A 46 -8.58 14.84 16.27
C ALA A 46 -9.99 14.46 15.78
N GLN A 47 -10.09 13.60 14.78
CA GLN A 47 -11.37 13.10 14.26
C GLN A 47 -12.14 12.26 15.30
N TYR A 48 -11.44 11.44 16.10
CA TYR A 48 -12.03 10.66 17.18
C TYR A 48 -12.22 11.50 18.46
N ALA A 49 -11.47 12.59 18.59
CA ALA A 49 -11.57 13.48 19.72
C ALA A 49 -12.92 14.22 19.82
N LEU A 50 -13.65 14.32 18.72
CA LEU A 50 -14.99 14.97 18.65
C LEU A 50 -16.15 13.97 18.83
N ASP A 51 -15.86 12.66 18.84
CA ASP A 51 -16.87 11.61 19.00
C ASP A 51 -17.06 11.29 20.49
N GLU A 52 -18.22 11.67 21.05
CA GLU A 52 -18.54 11.43 22.48
C GLU A 52 -18.64 9.94 22.81
N GLU A 53 -19.12 9.11 21.90
CA GLU A 53 -19.21 7.67 22.09
C GLU A 53 -17.82 7.03 22.10
N PHE A 54 -16.92 7.46 21.21
CA PHE A 54 -15.52 7.08 21.27
C PHE A 54 -14.87 7.48 22.59
N ARG A 55 -15.05 8.74 23.04
CA ARG A 55 -14.50 9.22 24.32
C ARG A 55 -15.00 8.40 25.51
N ALA A 56 -16.29 8.09 25.55
CA ALA A 56 -16.86 7.27 26.62
C ALA A 56 -16.23 5.87 26.66
N ARG A 57 -16.06 5.24 25.51
CA ARG A 57 -15.40 3.94 25.37
C ARG A 57 -13.92 4.01 25.73
N PHE A 58 -13.20 4.99 25.21
CA PHE A 58 -11.78 5.21 25.50
C PHE A 58 -11.52 5.40 27.01
N ARG A 59 -12.42 6.13 27.70
CA ARG A 59 -12.37 6.28 29.16
C ARG A 59 -12.56 4.94 29.88
N GLN A 60 -13.52 4.13 29.45
CA GLN A 60 -13.74 2.79 30.03
C GLN A 60 -12.54 1.86 29.81
N GLU A 61 -11.94 1.90 28.62
CA GLU A 61 -10.76 1.11 28.29
C GLU A 61 -9.54 1.53 29.11
N ILE A 62 -9.25 2.82 29.22
CA ILE A 62 -8.18 3.32 30.07
C ILE A 62 -8.40 2.84 31.53
N ALA A 63 -9.62 2.92 32.04
CA ALA A 63 -9.92 2.45 33.41
C ALA A 63 -9.70 0.95 33.59
N ALA A 64 -9.91 0.15 32.53
CA ALA A 64 -9.65 -1.28 32.55
C ALA A 64 -8.15 -1.58 32.44
N VAL A 65 -7.46 -0.94 31.48
CA VAL A 65 -6.02 -1.14 31.21
C VAL A 65 -5.15 -0.68 32.39
N ARG A 66 -5.54 0.35 33.14
CA ARG A 66 -4.84 0.78 34.38
C ARG A 66 -4.76 -0.30 35.44
N ARG A 67 -5.63 -1.32 35.40
CA ARG A 67 -5.60 -2.47 36.34
C ARG A 67 -4.62 -3.55 35.92
N VAL A 68 -4.15 -3.51 34.68
CA VAL A 68 -3.15 -4.45 34.18
C VAL A 68 -1.79 -4.05 34.74
N SER A 69 -1.19 -4.96 35.50
CA SER A 69 0.14 -4.78 36.09
C SER A 69 0.87 -6.11 36.00
N GLY A 70 1.70 -6.27 34.98
CA GLY A 70 2.46 -7.51 34.74
C GLY A 70 3.89 -7.24 34.31
N ALA A 71 4.77 -8.22 34.54
CA ALA A 71 6.16 -8.13 34.17
C ALA A 71 6.36 -8.03 32.64
N PHE A 72 5.42 -8.58 31.86
CA PHE A 72 5.47 -8.65 30.41
C PHE A 72 4.49 -7.70 29.68
N THR A 73 3.99 -6.68 30.39
CA THR A 73 3.14 -5.62 29.83
C THR A 73 3.77 -4.24 30.01
N ALA A 74 3.34 -3.27 29.19
CA ALA A 74 3.71 -1.85 29.38
C ALA A 74 2.59 -1.14 30.17
N PRO A 75 2.77 -0.85 31.47
CA PRO A 75 1.71 -0.27 32.29
C PRO A 75 1.38 1.17 31.87
N VAL A 76 0.10 1.53 31.96
CA VAL A 76 -0.36 2.91 31.84
C VAL A 76 0.10 3.70 33.06
N VAL A 77 0.87 4.77 32.83
CA VAL A 77 1.36 5.66 33.90
C VAL A 77 0.49 6.89 34.06
N ASP A 78 -0.15 7.34 32.98
CA ASP A 78 -1.03 8.50 32.97
C ASP A 78 -1.97 8.50 31.77
N ALA A 79 -3.09 9.22 31.86
CA ALA A 79 -4.00 9.40 30.73
C ALA A 79 -5.01 10.51 31.02
N ASP A 80 -5.40 11.22 29.98
CA ASP A 80 -6.51 12.17 30.02
C ASP A 80 -7.46 11.92 28.84
N PRO A 81 -8.51 11.11 29.05
CA PRO A 81 -9.53 10.86 28.03
C PRO A 81 -10.45 12.06 27.78
N ASP A 82 -10.46 13.06 28.68
CA ASP A 82 -11.32 14.23 28.62
C ASP A 82 -10.61 15.46 28.05
N ALA A 83 -9.30 15.39 27.81
CA ALA A 83 -8.54 16.44 27.14
C ALA A 83 -9.16 16.82 25.78
N GLU A 84 -8.91 18.03 25.30
CA GLU A 84 -9.34 18.46 23.94
C GLU A 84 -8.94 17.41 22.88
N VAL A 85 -7.73 16.91 22.98
CA VAL A 85 -7.23 15.75 22.23
C VAL A 85 -6.90 14.65 23.24
N PRO A 86 -7.70 13.57 23.33
CA PRO A 86 -7.48 12.49 24.28
C PRO A 86 -6.12 11.82 24.09
N TRP A 87 -5.48 11.48 25.21
CA TRP A 87 -4.16 10.85 25.19
C TRP A 87 -3.98 9.85 26.34
N MET A 88 -3.01 8.97 26.19
CA MET A 88 -2.60 8.01 27.21
C MET A 88 -1.08 7.83 27.15
N ALA A 89 -0.44 7.79 28.32
CA ALA A 89 0.98 7.54 28.50
C ALA A 89 1.23 6.17 29.13
N THR A 90 2.08 5.36 28.52
CA THR A 90 2.59 4.11 29.06
C THR A 90 4.08 4.23 29.39
N LEU A 91 4.60 3.33 30.22
CA LEU A 91 6.04 3.23 30.41
C LEU A 91 6.72 2.96 29.08
N TYR A 92 7.73 3.76 28.74
CA TYR A 92 8.53 3.48 27.54
C TYR A 92 9.39 2.23 27.76
N VAL A 93 9.28 1.29 26.84
CA VAL A 93 10.08 0.07 26.80
C VAL A 93 11.08 0.19 25.66
N PRO A 94 12.39 0.26 25.94
CA PRO A 94 13.40 0.24 24.89
C PRO A 94 13.45 -1.17 24.28
N GLY A 95 13.47 -1.24 22.97
CA GLY A 95 13.49 -2.50 22.25
C GLY A 95 12.92 -2.35 20.84
N ARG A 96 13.04 -3.42 20.05
CA ARG A 96 12.42 -3.51 18.74
C ARG A 96 11.15 -4.35 18.84
N THR A 97 10.22 -4.08 17.94
CA THR A 97 9.07 -4.96 17.78
C THR A 97 9.49 -6.34 17.27
N LEU A 98 8.71 -7.35 17.58
CA LEU A 98 8.91 -8.69 17.03
C LEU A 98 8.86 -8.67 15.49
N ALA A 99 8.02 -7.83 14.90
CA ALA A 99 7.97 -7.65 13.45
C ALA A 99 9.32 -7.17 12.89
N GLU A 100 9.89 -6.10 13.46
CA GLU A 100 11.19 -5.56 13.05
C GLU A 100 12.35 -6.55 13.28
N ALA A 101 12.29 -7.33 14.36
CA ALA A 101 13.31 -8.33 14.68
C ALA A 101 13.29 -9.47 13.66
N VAL A 102 12.13 -10.04 13.40
CA VAL A 102 11.97 -11.14 12.42
C VAL A 102 12.28 -10.66 11.00
N GLU A 103 11.83 -9.46 10.62
CA GLU A 103 12.12 -8.91 9.28
C GLU A 103 13.64 -8.70 9.06
N ARG A 104 14.36 -8.29 10.10
CA ARG A 104 15.79 -7.95 9.98
C ARG A 104 16.72 -9.12 10.24
N ASP A 105 16.45 -9.88 11.28
CA ASP A 105 17.36 -10.89 11.84
C ASP A 105 16.91 -12.32 11.50
N GLY A 106 15.69 -12.50 10.92
CA GLY A 106 15.07 -13.79 10.62
C GLY A 106 14.24 -14.35 11.77
N PRO A 107 13.66 -15.54 11.60
CA PRO A 107 12.87 -16.24 12.61
C PRO A 107 13.61 -16.46 13.93
N LEU A 108 12.85 -16.52 15.02
CA LEU A 108 13.41 -16.83 16.34
C LEU A 108 13.53 -18.35 16.51
N GLU A 109 14.63 -18.78 17.11
CA GLU A 109 14.90 -20.19 17.38
C GLU A 109 15.25 -20.44 18.85
N GLY A 110 15.19 -21.69 19.25
CA GLY A 110 15.71 -22.17 20.53
C GLY A 110 15.17 -21.39 21.73
N ARG A 111 16.08 -20.94 22.58
CA ARG A 111 15.77 -20.25 23.83
C ARG A 111 15.01 -18.94 23.60
N ALA A 112 15.31 -18.20 22.52
CA ALA A 112 14.65 -16.91 22.24
C ALA A 112 13.15 -17.12 21.97
N LEU A 113 12.81 -18.12 21.14
CA LEU A 113 11.42 -18.46 20.82
C LEU A 113 10.66 -18.95 22.07
N ARG A 114 11.29 -19.77 22.89
CA ARG A 114 10.70 -20.25 24.16
C ARG A 114 10.45 -19.10 25.14
N THR A 115 11.42 -18.19 25.31
CA THR A 115 11.27 -17.02 26.18
C THR A 115 10.13 -16.14 25.71
N LEU A 116 10.03 -15.90 24.37
CA LEU A 116 8.91 -15.18 23.78
C LEU A 116 7.58 -15.86 24.12
N ALA A 117 7.45 -17.16 23.86
CA ALA A 117 6.21 -17.91 24.04
C ALA A 117 5.72 -17.87 25.51
N LEU A 118 6.60 -18.13 26.47
CA LEU A 118 6.26 -18.09 27.89
C LEU A 118 5.88 -16.69 28.36
N GLY A 119 6.67 -15.68 27.98
CA GLY A 119 6.38 -14.30 28.38
C GLY A 119 5.06 -13.78 27.81
N LEU A 120 4.70 -14.18 26.57
CA LEU A 120 3.40 -13.82 25.98
C LEU A 120 2.22 -14.47 26.71
N VAL A 121 2.34 -15.76 27.12
CA VAL A 121 1.29 -16.42 27.91
C VAL A 121 1.13 -15.75 29.26
N GLU A 122 2.23 -15.36 29.92
CA GLU A 122 2.18 -14.64 31.19
C GLU A 122 1.56 -13.25 31.01
N ALA A 123 1.93 -12.52 29.99
CA ALA A 123 1.32 -11.22 29.65
C ALA A 123 -0.20 -11.35 29.46
N LEU A 124 -0.65 -12.31 28.66
CA LEU A 124 -2.08 -12.53 28.42
C LEU A 124 -2.81 -12.94 29.70
N ARG A 125 -2.20 -13.74 30.58
CA ARG A 125 -2.78 -14.09 31.87
C ARG A 125 -3.04 -12.85 32.73
N ASP A 126 -2.07 -11.95 32.82
CA ASP A 126 -2.20 -10.70 33.60
C ASP A 126 -3.27 -9.77 33.00
N ILE A 127 -3.33 -9.67 31.66
CA ILE A 127 -4.35 -8.89 30.94
C ILE A 127 -5.74 -9.47 31.20
N HIS A 128 -5.93 -10.80 31.08
CA HIS A 128 -7.23 -11.44 31.26
C HIS A 128 -7.68 -11.41 32.73
N GLN A 129 -6.76 -11.52 33.70
CA GLN A 129 -7.09 -11.38 35.14
C GLN A 129 -7.61 -9.98 35.46
N ALA A 130 -7.17 -8.95 34.76
CA ALA A 130 -7.71 -7.59 34.88
C ALA A 130 -9.09 -7.42 34.23
N GLY A 131 -9.62 -8.48 33.58
CA GLY A 131 -10.89 -8.45 32.85
C GLY A 131 -10.79 -7.75 31.47
N VAL A 132 -9.59 -7.70 30.93
CA VAL A 132 -9.31 -7.10 29.60
C VAL A 132 -9.02 -8.24 28.61
N VAL A 133 -9.46 -8.09 27.36
CA VAL A 133 -9.07 -8.91 26.23
C VAL A 133 -8.25 -8.02 25.30
N HIS A 134 -7.10 -8.52 24.81
CA HIS A 134 -6.17 -7.71 24.00
C HIS A 134 -6.76 -7.31 22.64
N ARG A 135 -7.35 -8.28 21.92
CA ARG A 135 -8.05 -8.15 20.63
C ARG A 135 -7.19 -7.78 19.41
N ASP A 136 -5.99 -7.22 19.59
CA ASP A 136 -5.08 -6.84 18.51
C ASP A 136 -3.65 -7.33 18.79
N LEU A 137 -3.51 -8.59 19.26
CA LEU A 137 -2.21 -9.20 19.50
C LEU A 137 -1.55 -9.56 18.16
N LYS A 138 -0.46 -8.88 17.84
CA LYS A 138 0.28 -9.01 16.58
C LYS A 138 1.77 -8.69 16.76
N PRO A 139 2.66 -9.05 15.81
CA PRO A 139 4.10 -8.84 15.96
C PRO A 139 4.53 -7.38 16.19
N SER A 140 3.81 -6.40 15.68
CA SER A 140 4.11 -4.98 15.94
C SER A 140 3.70 -4.50 17.34
N ASN A 141 2.88 -5.27 18.06
CA ASN A 141 2.44 -4.97 19.42
C ASN A 141 3.20 -5.78 20.48
N VAL A 142 4.32 -6.39 20.11
CA VAL A 142 5.23 -7.12 21.00
C VAL A 142 6.62 -6.52 20.87
N LEU A 143 7.14 -5.92 21.94
CA LEU A 143 8.51 -5.43 22.03
C LEU A 143 9.43 -6.50 22.60
N LEU A 144 10.61 -6.64 22.03
CA LEU A 144 11.66 -7.53 22.53
C LEU A 144 12.64 -6.69 23.36
N ALA A 145 12.46 -6.69 24.68
CA ALA A 145 13.34 -6.03 25.64
C ALA A 145 14.41 -7.00 26.14
N GLU A 146 15.47 -6.48 26.80
CA GLU A 146 16.56 -7.32 27.33
C GLU A 146 16.09 -8.37 28.33
N ASP A 147 15.06 -8.07 29.11
CA ASP A 147 14.52 -8.91 30.17
C ASP A 147 13.29 -9.73 29.75
N GLY A 148 12.94 -9.71 28.45
CA GLY A 148 11.86 -10.51 27.87
C GLY A 148 10.88 -9.70 27.01
N PRO A 149 9.85 -10.36 26.44
CA PRO A 149 8.87 -9.67 25.61
C PRO A 149 8.01 -8.71 26.45
N ARG A 150 7.51 -7.65 25.79
CA ARG A 150 6.54 -6.72 26.37
C ARG A 150 5.38 -6.54 25.41
N VAL A 151 4.18 -6.87 25.89
CA VAL A 151 2.94 -6.64 25.13
C VAL A 151 2.50 -5.20 25.35
N ILE A 152 2.19 -4.51 24.25
CA ILE A 152 1.77 -3.11 24.22
C ILE A 152 0.42 -2.97 23.52
N ASP A 153 -0.24 -1.84 23.68
CA ASP A 153 -1.49 -1.46 22.99
C ASP A 153 -2.68 -2.43 23.17
N PHE A 154 -2.77 -3.10 24.33
CA PHE A 154 -3.88 -4.01 24.62
C PHE A 154 -5.16 -3.25 25.05
N GLY A 155 -6.32 -3.74 24.58
CA GLY A 155 -7.65 -3.28 24.97
C GLY A 155 -8.14 -1.98 24.33
N ILE A 156 -7.28 -1.18 23.68
CA ILE A 156 -7.62 0.16 23.18
C ILE A 156 -8.43 0.13 21.86
N SER A 157 -8.44 -1.01 21.19
CA SER A 157 -9.13 -1.19 19.90
C SER A 157 -10.66 -1.23 20.00
N ARG A 158 -11.22 -1.52 21.19
CA ARG A 158 -12.67 -1.60 21.39
C ARG A 158 -13.40 -0.26 21.16
N ALA A 159 -12.72 0.86 21.36
CA ALA A 159 -13.29 2.18 21.11
C ALA A 159 -13.65 2.39 19.61
N ALA A 160 -12.96 1.70 18.70
CA ALA A 160 -13.22 1.76 17.27
C ALA A 160 -14.07 0.57 16.74
N ASP A 161 -14.17 -0.54 17.49
CA ASP A 161 -14.71 -1.82 16.99
C ASP A 161 -16.24 -1.89 16.87
N ASN A 162 -17.02 -0.99 17.46
CA ASN A 162 -18.48 -1.11 17.39
C ASN A 162 -19.13 -0.65 16.06
N GLN A 163 -18.33 -0.15 15.12
CA GLN A 163 -18.81 0.17 13.77
C GLN A 163 -18.28 -0.79 12.69
N THR A 164 -17.53 -1.84 13.05
CA THR A 164 -16.45 -2.33 12.21
C THR A 164 -16.70 -3.56 11.39
N LEU A 165 -17.77 -4.31 11.55
CA LEU A 165 -17.95 -5.52 10.73
C LEU A 165 -19.32 -5.63 10.06
N THR A 166 -20.26 -4.79 10.42
CA THR A 166 -21.64 -4.99 9.96
C THR A 166 -22.22 -3.86 9.11
N VAL A 167 -21.60 -2.68 9.07
CA VAL A 167 -22.15 -1.52 8.34
C VAL A 167 -21.29 -1.09 7.15
N THR A 168 -19.99 -1.35 7.16
CA THR A 168 -19.07 -0.85 6.12
C THR A 168 -18.21 -1.89 5.41
N GLY A 169 -18.30 -3.19 5.78
CA GLY A 169 -17.52 -4.25 5.11
C GLY A 169 -15.98 -4.14 5.30
N ARG A 170 -15.50 -3.23 6.17
CA ARG A 170 -14.07 -3.04 6.40
C ARG A 170 -13.56 -3.92 7.52
N LEU A 171 -12.57 -4.74 7.21
CA LEU A 171 -11.78 -5.46 8.19
C LEU A 171 -10.82 -4.49 8.88
N ILE A 172 -11.20 -3.94 10.04
CA ILE A 172 -10.26 -3.21 10.90
C ILE A 172 -9.46 -4.21 11.70
N GLY A 173 -8.14 -4.14 11.60
CA GLY A 173 -7.22 -5.01 12.29
C GLY A 173 -6.12 -5.52 11.37
N THR A 174 -5.39 -6.51 11.86
CA THR A 174 -4.37 -7.22 11.10
C THR A 174 -4.87 -8.64 10.83
N PRO A 175 -5.61 -8.88 9.72
CA PRO A 175 -6.34 -10.12 9.45
C PRO A 175 -5.58 -11.42 9.75
N PRO A 176 -4.29 -11.56 9.44
CA PRO A 176 -3.55 -12.80 9.69
C PRO A 176 -3.43 -13.22 11.16
N PHE A 177 -3.71 -12.30 12.10
CA PHE A 177 -3.61 -12.54 13.54
C PHE A 177 -4.97 -12.47 14.24
N MET A 178 -6.06 -12.13 13.53
CA MET A 178 -7.42 -12.11 14.06
C MET A 178 -8.00 -13.52 14.18
N SER A 179 -8.84 -13.75 15.19
CA SER A 179 -9.55 -15.01 15.38
C SER A 179 -10.82 -15.09 14.53
N PRO A 180 -11.35 -16.31 14.23
CA PRO A 180 -12.59 -16.47 13.47
C PRO A 180 -13.78 -15.69 14.04
N GLU A 181 -13.93 -15.65 15.36
CA GLU A 181 -15.02 -14.92 16.03
C GLU A 181 -14.89 -13.40 15.92
N GLN A 182 -13.66 -12.86 15.72
CA GLN A 182 -13.50 -11.43 15.43
C GLN A 182 -14.07 -11.05 14.07
N PHE A 183 -14.14 -11.99 13.13
CA PHE A 183 -14.79 -11.78 11.84
C PHE A 183 -16.30 -12.04 11.90
N ALA A 184 -16.72 -13.12 12.55
CA ALA A 184 -18.10 -13.57 12.52
C ALA A 184 -19.01 -12.87 13.55
N ALA A 185 -18.49 -12.58 14.74
CA ALA A 185 -19.24 -12.05 15.88
C ALA A 185 -18.36 -11.18 16.80
N PRO A 186 -17.96 -9.97 16.36
CA PRO A 186 -17.00 -9.11 17.12
C PRO A 186 -17.43 -8.78 18.54
N ARG A 187 -18.74 -8.83 18.81
CA ARG A 187 -19.29 -8.58 20.16
C ARG A 187 -19.04 -9.74 21.12
N ASP A 188 -18.83 -10.95 20.61
CA ASP A 188 -18.67 -12.17 21.37
C ASP A 188 -17.20 -12.58 21.56
N VAL A 189 -16.27 -11.67 21.25
CA VAL A 189 -14.83 -11.86 21.40
C VAL A 189 -14.46 -12.02 22.87
N THR A 190 -13.81 -13.13 23.19
CA THR A 190 -13.38 -13.53 24.54
C THR A 190 -11.87 -13.68 24.64
N ALA A 191 -11.37 -14.06 25.80
CA ALA A 191 -9.98 -14.41 26.04
C ALA A 191 -9.44 -15.51 25.08
N ALA A 192 -10.31 -16.39 24.58
CA ALA A 192 -9.95 -17.42 23.61
C ALA A 192 -9.52 -16.83 22.26
N SER A 193 -9.94 -15.60 21.92
CA SER A 193 -9.51 -14.91 20.70
C SER A 193 -8.02 -14.52 20.77
N ASP A 194 -7.54 -14.09 21.93
CA ASP A 194 -6.12 -13.80 22.14
C ASP A 194 -5.25 -15.07 22.08
N VAL A 195 -5.80 -16.22 22.46
CA VAL A 195 -5.10 -17.53 22.31
C VAL A 195 -4.89 -17.87 20.83
N PHE A 196 -5.89 -17.60 19.98
CA PHE A 196 -5.74 -17.76 18.53
C PHE A 196 -4.67 -16.81 17.97
N SER A 197 -4.72 -15.53 18.35
CA SER A 197 -3.71 -14.56 17.94
C SER A 197 -2.31 -14.93 18.41
N LEU A 198 -2.18 -15.48 19.62
CA LEU A 198 -0.92 -16.01 20.14
C LEU A 198 -0.42 -17.17 19.29
N GLY A 199 -1.29 -18.14 18.91
CA GLY A 199 -0.92 -19.23 17.99
C GLY A 199 -0.36 -18.70 16.67
N SER A 200 -1.05 -17.73 16.04
CA SER A 200 -0.59 -17.09 14.81
C SER A 200 0.76 -16.39 14.99
N LEU A 201 0.95 -15.72 16.13
CA LEU A 201 2.19 -15.02 16.44
C LEU A 201 3.37 -15.97 16.67
N LEU A 202 3.16 -17.12 17.33
CA LEU A 202 4.19 -18.14 17.53
C LEU A 202 4.63 -18.77 16.20
N VAL A 203 3.69 -19.03 15.27
CA VAL A 203 4.02 -19.49 13.91
C VAL A 203 4.88 -18.45 13.20
N TYR A 204 4.45 -17.17 13.22
CA TYR A 204 5.21 -16.08 12.62
C TYR A 204 6.61 -15.93 13.24
N ALA A 205 6.72 -15.98 14.55
CA ALA A 205 8.01 -15.88 15.23
C ALA A 205 8.97 -17.02 14.87
N ALA A 206 8.45 -18.25 14.70
CA ALA A 206 9.24 -19.43 14.38
C ALA A 206 9.63 -19.56 12.90
N THR A 207 8.87 -18.95 11.98
CA THR A 207 9.03 -19.19 10.53
C THR A 207 9.25 -17.94 9.72
N GLY A 208 8.90 -16.76 10.25
CA GLY A 208 8.79 -15.51 9.49
C GLY A 208 7.52 -15.43 8.62
N ASN A 209 6.75 -16.50 8.54
CA ASN A 209 5.54 -16.59 7.73
C ASN A 209 4.27 -16.53 8.59
N ARG A 210 3.18 -16.07 8.02
CA ARG A 210 1.87 -16.02 8.68
C ARG A 210 1.12 -17.34 8.44
N PRO A 211 0.41 -17.86 9.43
CA PRO A 211 -0.37 -19.10 9.23
C PRO A 211 -1.56 -18.92 8.28
N PHE A 212 -2.02 -17.67 8.11
CA PHE A 212 -3.05 -17.27 7.17
C PHE A 212 -2.58 -16.02 6.47
N ASP A 213 -2.40 -16.09 5.18
CA ASP A 213 -1.92 -14.96 4.36
C ASP A 213 -2.55 -15.05 2.98
N GLY A 214 -3.75 -14.52 2.87
CA GLY A 214 -4.50 -14.43 1.62
C GLY A 214 -4.12 -13.15 0.87
N ALA A 215 -4.39 -13.13 -0.41
CA ALA A 215 -4.10 -12.02 -1.31
C ALA A 215 -4.80 -10.71 -0.96
N SER A 216 -5.83 -10.78 -0.16
CA SER A 216 -6.55 -9.62 0.34
C SER A 216 -6.92 -9.84 1.80
N PRO A 217 -7.18 -8.77 2.57
CA PRO A 217 -7.69 -8.90 3.93
C PRO A 217 -8.93 -9.80 4.04
N TYR A 218 -9.79 -9.79 3.01
CA TYR A 218 -10.97 -10.64 2.92
C TYR A 218 -10.60 -12.12 2.75
N LEU A 219 -9.71 -12.44 1.81
CA LEU A 219 -9.25 -13.81 1.62
C LEU A 219 -8.50 -14.33 2.85
N THR A 220 -7.71 -13.47 3.50
CA THR A 220 -7.11 -13.83 4.79
C THR A 220 -8.18 -14.11 5.84
N GLY A 221 -9.23 -13.28 5.92
CA GLY A 221 -10.37 -13.51 6.81
C GLY A 221 -11.10 -14.81 6.48
N TYR A 222 -11.33 -15.09 5.19
CA TYR A 222 -11.90 -16.35 4.73
C TYR A 222 -11.04 -17.56 5.14
N GLN A 223 -9.71 -17.49 4.93
CA GLN A 223 -8.78 -18.53 5.37
C GLN A 223 -8.82 -18.71 6.88
N VAL A 224 -8.80 -17.61 7.64
CA VAL A 224 -8.93 -17.67 9.11
C VAL A 224 -10.21 -18.37 9.52
N MET A 225 -11.32 -18.13 8.86
CA MET A 225 -12.62 -18.75 9.20
C MET A 225 -12.75 -20.21 8.72
N HIS A 226 -12.21 -20.55 7.55
CA HIS A 226 -12.57 -21.79 6.86
C HIS A 226 -11.41 -22.72 6.52
N GLU A 227 -10.17 -22.23 6.43
CA GLU A 227 -9.02 -23.03 6.01
C GLU A 227 -8.14 -23.47 7.18
N GLN A 228 -7.35 -24.51 6.97
CA GLN A 228 -6.36 -24.95 7.94
C GLN A 228 -5.17 -23.98 7.97
N PRO A 229 -4.52 -23.74 9.14
CA PRO A 229 -3.33 -22.91 9.22
C PRO A 229 -2.15 -23.53 8.46
N ARG A 230 -1.38 -22.73 7.78
CA ARG A 230 -0.09 -23.13 7.21
C ARG A 230 0.94 -23.20 8.33
N LEU A 231 1.48 -24.38 8.60
CA LEU A 231 2.44 -24.63 9.67
C LEU A 231 3.78 -25.17 9.15
N ASP A 232 4.06 -24.92 7.87
CA ASP A 232 5.31 -25.33 7.26
C ASP A 232 6.50 -24.64 7.93
N GLY A 233 7.53 -25.41 8.25
CA GLY A 233 8.71 -24.93 8.98
C GLY A 233 8.54 -24.85 10.51
N VAL A 234 7.35 -25.08 11.06
CA VAL A 234 7.16 -25.20 12.52
C VAL A 234 7.48 -26.62 12.97
N SER A 235 8.49 -26.79 13.81
CA SER A 235 8.90 -28.10 14.33
C SER A 235 8.05 -28.56 15.53
N GLU A 236 7.94 -29.88 15.72
CA GLU A 236 7.34 -30.42 16.93
C GLU A 236 8.22 -30.11 18.17
N PRO A 237 7.63 -29.93 19.35
CA PRO A 237 6.19 -29.99 19.66
C PRO A 237 5.45 -28.64 19.52
N LEU A 238 6.11 -27.57 19.07
CA LEU A 238 5.48 -26.24 18.89
C LEU A 238 4.37 -26.30 17.86
N ARG A 239 4.53 -27.12 16.81
CA ARG A 239 3.51 -27.31 15.78
C ARG A 239 2.18 -27.77 16.37
N SER A 240 2.19 -28.84 17.17
CA SER A 240 0.98 -29.37 17.85
C SER A 240 0.34 -28.31 18.78
N ILE A 241 1.15 -27.48 19.44
CA ILE A 241 0.66 -26.41 20.31
C ILE A 241 -0.03 -25.34 19.45
N ALA A 242 0.60 -24.91 18.36
CA ALA A 242 0.05 -23.91 17.44
C ALA A 242 -1.26 -24.40 16.80
N GLU A 243 -1.34 -25.64 16.36
CA GLU A 243 -2.57 -26.26 15.83
C GLU A 243 -3.73 -26.16 16.82
N ARG A 244 -3.51 -26.47 18.09
CA ARG A 244 -4.54 -26.34 19.13
C ARG A 244 -4.94 -24.89 19.40
N CYS A 245 -4.01 -23.95 19.37
CA CYS A 245 -4.32 -22.54 19.53
C CYS A 245 -5.14 -21.99 18.35
N LEU A 246 -4.88 -22.49 17.13
CA LEU A 246 -5.50 -22.07 15.89
C LEU A 246 -6.79 -22.82 15.54
N ASP A 247 -7.35 -23.58 16.48
CA ASP A 247 -8.66 -24.21 16.31
C ASP A 247 -9.73 -23.17 16.03
N LYS A 248 -10.60 -23.46 15.05
CA LYS A 248 -11.67 -22.54 14.63
C LYS A 248 -12.72 -22.34 15.73
N ALA A 249 -13.02 -23.37 16.50
CA ALA A 249 -13.93 -23.29 17.62
C ALA A 249 -13.20 -22.69 18.85
N ALA A 250 -13.62 -21.53 19.31
CA ALA A 250 -13.00 -20.85 20.46
C ALA A 250 -12.98 -21.71 21.76
N ALA A 251 -14.02 -22.55 21.93
CA ALA A 251 -14.17 -23.40 23.12
C ALA A 251 -13.17 -24.59 23.19
N THR A 252 -12.57 -24.98 22.06
CA THR A 252 -11.60 -26.11 22.01
C THR A 252 -10.16 -25.66 22.20
N ARG A 253 -9.90 -24.35 22.15
CA ARG A 253 -8.56 -23.80 22.34
C ARG A 253 -8.10 -24.00 23.79
N PRO A 254 -6.79 -24.24 24.03
CA PRO A 254 -6.26 -24.45 25.36
C PRO A 254 -6.45 -23.20 26.23
N GLN A 255 -6.71 -23.42 27.52
CA GLN A 255 -6.66 -22.33 28.50
C GLN A 255 -5.21 -21.90 28.73
N LEU A 256 -4.97 -20.63 29.10
CA LEU A 256 -3.60 -20.11 29.28
C LEU A 256 -2.78 -20.90 30.31
N ALA A 257 -3.40 -21.46 31.36
CA ALA A 257 -2.71 -22.29 32.35
C ALA A 257 -2.23 -23.63 31.75
N GLU A 258 -3.06 -24.24 30.91
CA GLU A 258 -2.70 -25.46 30.18
C GLU A 258 -1.59 -25.17 29.16
N LEU A 259 -1.76 -24.08 28.38
CA LEU A 259 -0.79 -23.63 27.39
C LEU A 259 0.58 -23.33 28.00
N HIS A 260 0.60 -22.68 29.18
CA HIS A 260 1.84 -22.46 29.93
C HIS A 260 2.52 -23.78 30.29
N GLY A 261 1.74 -24.76 30.80
CA GLY A 261 2.28 -26.12 31.09
C GLY A 261 2.88 -26.78 29.85
N MET A 262 2.20 -26.71 28.71
CA MET A 262 2.69 -27.29 27.44
C MET A 262 3.99 -26.63 26.99
N LEU A 263 4.09 -25.27 27.08
CA LEU A 263 5.28 -24.51 26.68
C LEU A 263 6.45 -24.74 27.67
N CYS A 264 6.19 -24.92 28.97
CA CYS A 264 7.23 -25.28 29.94
C CYS A 264 7.82 -26.68 29.68
N ALA A 265 7.00 -27.58 29.18
CA ALA A 265 7.43 -28.96 28.85
C ALA A 265 8.24 -29.02 27.53
N LEU A 266 8.33 -27.94 26.76
CA LEU A 266 9.19 -27.88 25.58
C LEU A 266 10.64 -28.10 26.00
N PRO A 267 11.39 -29.01 25.34
CA PRO A 267 12.82 -29.15 25.59
C PRO A 267 13.49 -27.79 25.24
N ASP A 268 14.54 -27.46 26.02
CA ASP A 268 15.39 -26.33 25.56
C ASP A 268 15.85 -26.68 24.14
N PHE A 269 15.38 -25.93 23.16
CA PHE A 269 15.73 -26.13 21.75
C PHE A 269 17.25 -26.01 21.65
N ALA A 270 17.98 -27.06 21.90
CA ALA A 270 19.39 -27.13 21.55
C ALA A 270 19.48 -26.99 20.04
N ALA A 271 20.34 -26.10 19.60
CA ALA A 271 20.65 -25.91 18.19
C ALA A 271 20.71 -27.25 17.49
N ALA A 272 20.02 -27.37 16.35
CA ALA A 272 19.98 -28.59 15.56
C ALA A 272 21.37 -29.19 15.49
N THR A 273 21.50 -30.39 15.99
CA THR A 273 22.72 -31.14 15.98
C THR A 273 23.21 -31.20 14.55
N THR A 274 24.33 -30.56 14.28
CA THR A 274 25.11 -30.75 13.05
C THR A 274 25.16 -32.26 12.80
N VAL A 275 24.66 -32.66 11.64
CA VAL A 275 24.76 -34.03 11.13
C VAL A 275 26.20 -34.45 11.34
N ALA A 276 26.40 -35.46 12.18
CA ALA A 276 27.72 -36.05 12.45
C ALA A 276 28.24 -36.64 11.15
N ASP A 277 29.32 -36.07 10.65
CA ASP A 277 30.12 -36.67 9.59
C ASP A 277 30.56 -38.09 10.03
N PRO A 278 30.50 -39.08 9.16
CA PRO A 278 30.93 -40.44 9.51
C PRO A 278 32.44 -40.46 9.83
N PRO A 279 32.90 -41.32 10.75
CA PRO A 279 34.28 -41.29 11.21
C PRO A 279 35.24 -41.65 10.10
N ARG A 280 36.02 -40.68 9.63
CA ARG A 280 37.18 -40.94 8.79
C ARG A 280 38.28 -41.55 9.64
N GLY A 281 38.72 -42.74 9.18
CA GLY A 281 39.74 -43.55 9.80
C GLY A 281 41.04 -42.79 10.09
N ALA A 282 41.62 -43.14 11.23
CA ALA A 282 42.88 -42.67 11.72
C ALA A 282 44.06 -43.01 10.78
N VAL A 283 44.80 -42.04 10.32
CA VAL A 283 46.13 -42.23 9.73
C VAL A 283 47.17 -41.55 10.66
N PRO A 284 48.30 -42.24 10.98
CA PRO A 284 49.21 -41.82 12.05
C PRO A 284 50.04 -40.57 11.71
N ARG A 285 50.25 -39.74 12.72
CA ARG A 285 51.17 -38.58 12.67
C ARG A 285 52.63 -39.03 12.71
N PRO A 286 53.53 -38.43 11.92
CA PRO A 286 54.94 -38.31 12.28
C PRO A 286 55.21 -37.07 13.12
N ARG A 287 56.03 -37.24 14.15
CA ARG A 287 56.55 -36.23 15.04
C ARG A 287 57.78 -35.54 14.44
N LEU A 288 58.06 -34.31 14.97
CA LEU A 288 59.30 -33.55 15.05
C LEU A 288 59.58 -32.59 13.86
N ALA A 289 59.93 -31.39 14.07
CA ALA A 289 60.88 -30.75 15.01
C ALA A 289 60.55 -29.24 15.14
N GLY A 290 60.95 -28.64 16.27
CA GLY A 290 60.70 -27.26 16.64
C GLY A 290 61.74 -26.26 16.01
N PRO A 291 61.90 -25.06 16.55
CA PRO A 291 61.66 -23.82 15.83
C PRO A 291 62.92 -23.10 15.36
N THR A 292 62.86 -22.32 14.29
CA THR A 292 63.89 -21.30 14.02
C THR A 292 63.29 -19.97 13.58
N ALA A 293 63.92 -18.98 14.06
CA ALA A 293 63.61 -17.57 14.21
C ALA A 293 63.39 -16.76 12.93
N VAL A 294 62.62 -15.70 13.13
CA VAL A 294 62.43 -14.45 12.36
C VAL A 294 63.73 -13.90 11.76
N PRO A 295 63.69 -13.21 10.61
CA PRO A 295 63.84 -11.77 10.75
C PRO A 295 62.87 -10.91 9.92
N ASN A 296 62.47 -9.90 10.60
CA ASN A 296 61.85 -8.65 10.24
C ASN A 296 62.68 -7.85 9.23
N THR A 297 62.11 -7.43 8.11
CA THR A 297 62.70 -6.32 7.35
C THR A 297 61.63 -5.30 6.98
N ARG A 298 61.92 -4.12 7.49
CA ARG A 298 61.20 -2.87 7.26
C ARG A 298 61.50 -2.28 5.88
N ARG A 299 60.47 -1.75 5.22
CA ARG A 299 60.35 -0.50 4.42
C ARG A 299 61.49 -0.10 3.45
N PRO A 300 61.15 0.70 2.37
CA PRO A 300 60.59 2.04 2.54
C PRO A 300 59.55 2.51 1.48
N ARG A 301 58.77 3.48 1.93
CA ARG A 301 58.00 4.42 1.11
C ARG A 301 58.93 5.18 0.16
N ARG A 302 58.56 5.30 -1.13
CA ARG A 302 59.02 6.43 -1.95
C ARG A 302 57.86 7.11 -2.66
N ARG A 303 57.83 8.41 -2.39
CA ARG A 303 57.01 9.46 -2.96
C ARG A 303 57.14 9.49 -4.50
N ARG A 304 56.02 9.58 -5.20
CA ARG A 304 55.91 10.30 -6.49
C ARG A 304 54.61 11.11 -6.46
N ARG A 305 54.71 12.28 -5.95
CA ARG A 305 53.85 13.43 -6.29
C ARG A 305 54.70 14.33 -7.21
N LEU A 306 53.98 15.05 -8.06
CA LEU A 306 54.45 16.03 -9.06
C LEU A 306 54.72 15.43 -10.44
N LEU A 307 53.70 15.62 -11.29
CA LEU A 307 53.76 15.98 -12.72
C LEU A 307 52.38 15.76 -13.41
N VAL A 308 51.27 16.32 -12.89
CA VAL A 308 50.04 16.51 -13.65
C VAL A 308 49.37 17.83 -13.20
N ALA A 309 50.09 18.93 -13.41
CA ALA A 309 49.57 20.26 -13.14
C ALA A 309 50.03 21.31 -14.18
N LEU A 310 50.32 20.90 -15.41
CA LEU A 310 50.67 21.86 -16.48
C LEU A 310 50.01 21.59 -17.83
N GLY A 311 48.98 20.76 -17.90
CA GLY A 311 48.28 20.40 -19.13
C GLY A 311 46.88 21.03 -19.31
N THR A 312 46.29 21.65 -18.30
CA THR A 312 44.89 22.08 -18.32
C THR A 312 44.70 23.61 -18.47
N VAL A 313 45.76 24.40 -18.57
CA VAL A 313 45.66 25.85 -18.72
C VAL A 313 45.71 26.31 -20.21
N ILE A 314 46.11 25.45 -21.14
CA ILE A 314 46.24 25.82 -22.57
C ILE A 314 44.99 25.43 -23.39
N ALA A 315 44.10 24.60 -22.87
CA ALA A 315 42.86 24.19 -23.59
C ALA A 315 41.66 25.13 -23.36
N VAL A 316 41.70 26.04 -22.40
CA VAL A 316 40.60 26.98 -22.12
C VAL A 316 40.78 28.34 -22.79
N ALA A 317 41.96 28.68 -23.28
CA ALA A 317 42.28 29.93 -23.98
C ALA A 317 42.04 29.85 -25.51
N GLY A 318 41.86 28.65 -26.07
CA GLY A 318 41.69 28.47 -27.52
C GLY A 318 40.25 28.46 -28.01
N LEU A 319 39.26 28.38 -27.14
CA LEU A 319 37.84 28.32 -27.48
C LEU A 319 37.06 29.64 -27.29
N SER A 320 37.74 30.67 -26.80
CA SER A 320 37.12 31.99 -26.60
C SER A 320 37.40 32.99 -27.70
N LEU A 321 38.16 32.66 -28.73
CA LEU A 321 38.56 33.57 -29.83
C LEU A 321 37.88 33.25 -31.19
N THR A 322 37.10 32.19 -31.29
CA THR A 322 36.37 31.86 -32.54
C THR A 322 34.89 32.18 -32.48
N ALA A 323 34.36 32.68 -31.35
CA ALA A 323 32.97 33.10 -31.21
C ALA A 323 32.74 34.60 -31.43
N LEU A 324 33.79 35.41 -31.67
CA LEU A 324 33.66 36.88 -31.88
C LEU A 324 33.84 37.34 -33.33
N HIS A 325 33.90 36.44 -34.33
CA HIS A 325 34.12 36.82 -35.72
C HIS A 325 32.93 36.53 -36.66
N TRP A 326 31.75 36.22 -36.12
CA TRP A 326 30.57 35.99 -36.95
C TRP A 326 29.41 36.96 -36.72
N PHE A 327 29.65 38.10 -36.07
CA PHE A 327 28.67 39.16 -35.90
C PHE A 327 29.26 40.54 -36.24
N SER A 328 29.71 40.70 -37.46
CA SER A 328 29.85 42.01 -38.05
C SER A 328 29.91 41.87 -39.56
N ASP A 329 28.78 42.01 -40.21
CA ASP A 329 28.64 42.72 -41.48
C ASP A 329 27.19 42.74 -41.93
N GLY A 330 26.69 43.93 -42.13
CA GLY A 330 25.80 44.17 -43.21
C GLY A 330 24.49 44.88 -42.98
N THR A 331 24.57 46.18 -42.78
CA THR A 331 23.71 47.21 -43.42
C THR A 331 22.19 47.14 -43.33
N SER A 332 21.72 48.10 -42.55
CA SER A 332 20.59 49.09 -42.78
C SER A 332 19.50 48.78 -43.82
N LEU A 333 18.32 48.91 -43.41
CA LEU A 333 17.22 49.80 -43.81
C LEU A 333 15.87 49.14 -43.58
N GLY A 334 15.00 49.83 -42.86
CA GLY A 334 13.59 49.81 -43.18
C GLY A 334 12.63 49.25 -42.13
N GLN A 335 12.06 50.20 -41.41
CA GLN A 335 10.66 50.23 -40.95
C GLN A 335 10.15 49.22 -39.91
N ASN A 336 9.82 49.81 -38.79
CA ASN A 336 8.74 49.50 -37.84
C ASN A 336 7.79 48.37 -38.23
N ASP A 337 7.96 47.23 -37.56
CA ASP A 337 6.83 46.40 -37.17
C ASP A 337 7.03 45.96 -35.72
N ALA A 338 6.11 46.38 -34.89
CA ALA A 338 6.05 46.01 -33.49
C ALA A 338 5.90 44.52 -33.38
N LEU A 339 7.01 43.83 -33.02
CA LEU A 339 6.98 42.43 -32.58
C LEU A 339 6.15 42.36 -31.31
N SER A 340 4.91 41.94 -31.48
CA SER A 340 4.08 41.48 -30.36
C SER A 340 4.87 40.50 -29.51
N PRO A 341 4.90 40.66 -28.18
CA PRO A 341 5.59 39.71 -27.31
C PRO A 341 4.95 38.35 -27.50
N THR A 342 5.77 37.34 -27.73
CA THR A 342 5.38 35.93 -27.67
C THR A 342 4.55 35.74 -26.40
N PRO A 343 3.35 35.16 -26.45
CA PRO A 343 2.52 35.06 -25.26
C PRO A 343 3.25 34.23 -24.22
N SER A 344 3.70 34.86 -23.15
CA SER A 344 4.12 34.19 -21.93
C SER A 344 3.02 33.23 -21.56
N ALA A 345 3.35 31.95 -21.41
CA ALA A 345 2.38 30.92 -21.01
C ALA A 345 1.62 31.45 -19.80
N SER A 346 0.34 31.76 -19.98
CA SER A 346 -0.51 32.31 -18.93
C SER A 346 -0.47 31.42 -17.68
N THR A 347 0.04 31.94 -16.59
CA THR A 347 0.00 31.27 -15.25
C THR A 347 -1.41 31.29 -14.64
N ALA A 348 -2.38 31.95 -15.32
CA ALA A 348 -3.76 31.98 -14.84
C ALA A 348 -4.40 30.58 -14.82
N VAL A 349 -5.10 30.29 -13.73
CA VAL A 349 -5.80 29.00 -13.54
C VAL A 349 -6.91 28.87 -14.58
N ALA A 350 -6.84 27.82 -15.42
CA ALA A 350 -7.85 27.53 -16.43
C ALA A 350 -8.92 26.60 -15.85
N LEU A 351 -10.07 27.11 -15.48
CA LEU A 351 -11.20 26.35 -14.96
C LEU A 351 -12.23 26.03 -16.04
N PRO A 352 -13.12 25.04 -15.86
CA PRO A 352 -14.32 24.90 -16.69
C PRO A 352 -15.12 26.19 -16.73
N ALA A 353 -15.77 26.50 -17.85
CA ALA A 353 -16.56 27.73 -18.00
C ALA A 353 -17.68 27.78 -16.94
N GLY A 354 -17.78 28.89 -16.21
CA GLY A 354 -18.75 29.06 -15.11
C GLY A 354 -18.47 28.28 -13.85
N TRP A 355 -17.25 27.76 -13.70
CA TRP A 355 -16.87 26.94 -12.53
C TRP A 355 -17.00 27.71 -11.22
N LYS A 356 -17.57 27.03 -10.24
CA LYS A 356 -17.60 27.41 -8.81
C LYS A 356 -17.23 26.19 -7.98
N PRO A 357 -16.69 26.33 -6.75
CA PRO A 357 -16.52 25.19 -5.85
C PRO A 357 -17.86 24.49 -5.64
N TRP A 358 -17.86 23.15 -5.71
CA TRP A 358 -19.08 22.38 -5.56
C TRP A 358 -18.86 21.10 -4.78
N ARG A 359 -19.94 20.57 -4.22
CA ARG A 359 -20.05 19.25 -3.58
C ARG A 359 -21.30 18.57 -4.05
N THR A 360 -21.25 17.27 -4.29
CA THR A 360 -22.38 16.49 -4.76
C THR A 360 -22.34 15.10 -4.14
N SER A 361 -23.44 14.69 -3.50
CA SER A 361 -23.57 13.32 -3.03
C SER A 361 -23.77 12.38 -4.21
N LEU A 362 -22.98 11.32 -4.27
CA LEU A 362 -23.09 10.22 -5.23
C LEU A 362 -24.11 9.16 -4.74
N LEU A 363 -24.49 9.22 -3.47
CA LEU A 363 -25.44 8.29 -2.86
C LEU A 363 -26.81 8.40 -3.54
N THR A 364 -27.40 7.23 -3.82
CA THR A 364 -28.82 7.12 -4.21
C THR A 364 -29.58 6.39 -3.12
N ALA A 365 -30.90 6.60 -3.02
CA ALA A 365 -31.75 5.82 -2.11
C ALA A 365 -31.59 4.32 -2.39
N ARG A 366 -31.19 3.56 -1.40
CA ARG A 366 -30.97 2.12 -1.48
C ARG A 366 -32.28 1.36 -1.47
N THR A 367 -32.37 0.39 -2.36
CA THR A 367 -33.34 -0.72 -2.27
C THR A 367 -32.50 -2.00 -2.15
N GLY A 368 -32.20 -2.49 -0.92
CA GLY A 368 -31.48 -3.74 -0.68
C GLY A 368 -30.32 -3.64 0.30
N ASP A 369 -29.80 -4.78 0.74
CA ASP A 369 -28.63 -4.87 1.63
C ASP A 369 -27.38 -4.24 1.02
N PRO A 370 -26.52 -3.61 1.85
CA PRO A 370 -25.25 -3.08 1.40
C PRO A 370 -24.36 -4.21 0.92
N LEU A 371 -23.97 -4.20 -0.35
CA LEU A 371 -22.99 -5.12 -0.90
C LEU A 371 -21.56 -4.58 -0.70
N ASP A 372 -20.67 -5.53 -0.45
CA ASP A 372 -19.38 -5.39 0.20
C ASP A 372 -18.25 -4.64 -0.53
N TYR A 373 -18.40 -4.17 -1.78
CA TYR A 373 -17.31 -3.53 -2.51
C TYR A 373 -17.77 -2.37 -3.37
N THR A 374 -17.55 -1.15 -2.89
CA THR A 374 -17.67 0.05 -3.72
C THR A 374 -16.30 0.63 -4.00
N GLN A 375 -15.74 0.38 -5.17
CA GLN A 375 -14.64 1.20 -5.66
C GLN A 375 -15.23 2.53 -6.10
N SER A 376 -15.15 3.55 -5.24
CA SER A 376 -15.52 4.90 -5.61
C SER A 376 -14.39 5.55 -6.41
N GLY A 377 -14.74 6.39 -7.35
CA GLY A 377 -13.79 7.13 -8.17
C GLY A 377 -14.46 7.80 -9.33
N CYS A 378 -13.75 8.71 -9.98
CA CYS A 378 -14.29 9.48 -11.10
C CYS A 378 -13.33 9.53 -12.29
N LEU A 379 -13.86 9.62 -13.49
CA LEU A 379 -13.12 9.87 -14.72
C LEU A 379 -13.53 11.20 -15.34
N ALA A 380 -12.59 11.91 -15.95
CA ALA A 380 -12.89 13.11 -16.72
C ALA A 380 -13.44 12.75 -18.10
N GLY A 381 -14.63 13.23 -18.41
CA GLY A 381 -15.21 13.20 -19.75
C GLY A 381 -14.93 14.50 -20.51
N GLY A 382 -13.66 14.77 -20.76
CA GLY A 382 -13.21 16.02 -21.36
C GLY A 382 -13.23 17.20 -20.37
N SER A 383 -13.62 18.39 -20.82
CA SER A 383 -13.56 19.60 -20.00
C SER A 383 -14.88 19.98 -19.31
N THR A 384 -15.95 19.21 -19.53
CA THR A 384 -17.32 19.59 -19.12
C THR A 384 -18.04 18.59 -18.27
N THR A 385 -17.58 17.33 -18.22
CA THR A 385 -18.30 16.24 -17.54
C THR A 385 -17.33 15.41 -16.72
N VAL A 386 -17.79 14.95 -15.57
CA VAL A 386 -17.10 13.98 -14.72
C VAL A 386 -18.03 12.78 -14.56
N TYR A 387 -17.54 11.58 -14.75
CA TYR A 387 -18.29 10.33 -14.58
C TYR A 387 -17.77 9.62 -13.33
N CYS A 388 -18.62 9.46 -12.34
CA CYS A 388 -18.27 8.89 -11.06
C CYS A 388 -19.00 7.58 -10.83
N ALA A 389 -18.32 6.61 -10.25
CA ALA A 389 -18.94 5.50 -9.57
C ALA A 389 -19.39 5.93 -8.18
N GLY A 390 -20.51 5.40 -7.70
CA GLY A 390 -21.02 5.75 -6.38
C GLY A 390 -22.07 4.75 -5.93
N THR A 391 -22.40 4.77 -4.64
CA THR A 391 -23.32 3.82 -4.04
C THR A 391 -24.72 3.94 -4.63
N GLY A 392 -25.27 2.86 -5.16
CA GLY A 392 -26.63 2.76 -5.68
C GLY A 392 -26.83 3.19 -7.14
N ALA A 393 -25.76 3.58 -7.84
CA ALA A 393 -25.79 3.80 -9.29
C ALA A 393 -24.49 3.29 -9.92
N THR A 394 -24.59 2.67 -11.09
CA THR A 394 -23.41 2.17 -11.82
C THR A 394 -22.51 3.32 -12.25
N VAL A 395 -23.10 4.38 -12.79
CA VAL A 395 -22.38 5.61 -13.17
C VAL A 395 -23.25 6.83 -12.92
N THR A 396 -22.70 7.86 -12.31
CA THR A 396 -23.28 9.20 -12.17
C THR A 396 -22.49 10.19 -13.00
N ALA A 397 -23.10 10.89 -13.92
CA ALA A 397 -22.48 11.97 -14.68
C ALA A 397 -22.74 13.32 -14.03
N LEU A 398 -21.67 14.05 -13.77
CA LEU A 398 -21.68 15.38 -13.15
C LEU A 398 -21.24 16.45 -14.14
N ASP A 399 -21.85 17.62 -14.06
CA ASP A 399 -21.33 18.82 -14.71
C ASP A 399 -20.06 19.26 -13.99
N ALA A 400 -18.94 19.36 -14.71
CA ALA A 400 -17.63 19.63 -14.12
C ALA A 400 -17.51 21.05 -13.52
N ALA A 401 -18.36 22.00 -13.96
CA ALA A 401 -18.32 23.38 -13.48
C ALA A 401 -19.14 23.59 -12.21
N SER A 402 -20.25 22.86 -12.05
CA SER A 402 -21.23 23.10 -11.00
C SER A 402 -21.48 21.89 -10.08
N GLY A 403 -20.98 20.70 -10.44
CA GLY A 403 -21.29 19.45 -9.75
C GLY A 403 -22.71 18.95 -9.94
N ARG A 404 -23.53 19.64 -10.73
CA ARG A 404 -24.92 19.22 -10.96
C ARG A 404 -24.97 17.85 -11.66
N ILE A 405 -25.79 16.95 -11.15
CA ILE A 405 -26.02 15.65 -11.77
C ILE A 405 -26.72 15.87 -13.12
N ARG A 406 -26.13 15.37 -14.18
CA ARG A 406 -26.68 15.36 -15.53
C ARG A 406 -27.57 14.16 -15.75
N TRP A 407 -27.09 12.99 -15.33
CA TRP A 407 -27.81 11.74 -15.37
C TRP A 407 -27.18 10.70 -14.42
N ARG A 408 -27.94 9.69 -14.10
CA ARG A 408 -27.50 8.46 -13.42
C ARG A 408 -27.93 7.25 -14.23
N SER A 409 -27.11 6.21 -14.26
CA SER A 409 -27.39 4.97 -14.98
C SER A 409 -27.14 3.76 -14.09
N GLY A 410 -28.03 2.76 -14.22
CA GLY A 410 -27.95 1.51 -13.49
C GLY A 410 -28.34 1.63 -12.01
N THR A 411 -28.57 0.47 -11.41
CA THR A 411 -28.90 0.30 -9.99
C THR A 411 -28.02 -0.80 -9.40
N SER A 412 -26.81 -0.99 -9.96
CA SER A 412 -25.94 -2.07 -9.54
C SER A 412 -25.54 -1.89 -8.08
N PRO A 413 -25.67 -2.93 -7.26
CA PRO A 413 -25.19 -2.92 -5.89
C PRO A 413 -23.66 -2.82 -5.80
N GLU A 414 -22.93 -3.33 -6.79
CA GLU A 414 -21.49 -3.16 -6.93
C GLU A 414 -21.18 -2.03 -7.90
N THR A 415 -20.45 -1.04 -7.42
CA THR A 415 -19.95 0.05 -8.25
C THR A 415 -18.45 -0.13 -8.45
N ALA A 416 -18.04 -0.12 -9.71
CA ALA A 416 -16.64 -0.07 -10.08
C ALA A 416 -16.31 1.27 -10.71
N LEU A 417 -15.07 1.71 -10.55
CA LEU A 417 -14.55 2.84 -11.33
C LEU A 417 -14.84 2.56 -12.82
N PRO A 418 -15.44 3.51 -13.57
CA PRO A 418 -15.64 3.31 -15.00
C PRO A 418 -14.31 2.98 -15.69
N VAL A 419 -14.32 2.02 -16.60
CA VAL A 419 -13.12 1.54 -17.31
C VAL A 419 -12.49 2.66 -18.15
N GLY A 420 -13.32 3.53 -18.72
CA GLY A 420 -12.85 4.66 -19.51
C GLY A 420 -13.96 5.39 -20.25
N VAL A 421 -13.55 6.51 -20.84
CA VAL A 421 -14.44 7.34 -21.68
C VAL A 421 -13.78 7.53 -23.05
N ARG A 422 -14.48 7.11 -24.12
CA ARG A 422 -13.98 7.25 -25.50
C ARG A 422 -15.14 7.32 -26.48
N ASP A 423 -15.01 8.08 -27.54
CA ASP A 423 -15.96 8.19 -28.67
C ASP A 423 -17.40 8.44 -28.23
N GLY A 424 -17.60 9.31 -27.23
CA GLY A 424 -18.90 9.63 -26.71
C GLY A 424 -19.56 8.50 -25.90
N ARG A 425 -18.78 7.53 -25.41
CA ARG A 425 -19.23 6.40 -24.59
C ARG A 425 -18.49 6.35 -23.28
N VAL A 426 -19.21 5.92 -22.24
CA VAL A 426 -18.64 5.52 -20.95
C VAL A 426 -18.68 4.01 -20.89
N TYR A 427 -17.54 3.39 -20.69
CA TYR A 427 -17.40 1.95 -20.52
C TYR A 427 -17.31 1.64 -19.04
N THR A 428 -18.11 0.66 -18.61
CA THR A 428 -18.16 0.19 -17.22
C THR A 428 -18.54 -1.28 -17.20
N TYR A 429 -18.51 -1.90 -16.03
CA TYR A 429 -19.04 -3.24 -15.87
C TYR A 429 -19.99 -3.31 -14.67
N VAL A 430 -20.88 -4.26 -14.69
CA VAL A 430 -21.84 -4.53 -13.62
C VAL A 430 -21.85 -6.02 -13.31
N LYS A 431 -21.98 -6.35 -12.04
CA LYS A 431 -22.21 -7.73 -11.59
C LYS A 431 -23.69 -8.07 -11.79
N PRO A 432 -24.03 -9.26 -12.27
CA PRO A 432 -25.42 -9.70 -12.34
C PRO A 432 -26.03 -9.88 -10.94
N ASP A 433 -27.36 -9.83 -10.86
CA ASP A 433 -28.08 -10.04 -9.61
C ASP A 433 -27.77 -11.42 -8.99
N SER A 434 -27.79 -11.49 -7.67
CA SER A 434 -27.26 -12.53 -6.79
C SER A 434 -27.74 -13.97 -6.95
N ASN A 435 -28.52 -14.30 -7.99
CA ASN A 435 -29.02 -15.66 -8.25
C ASN A 435 -28.25 -16.44 -9.33
N ASP A 436 -27.28 -15.80 -9.99
CA ASP A 436 -26.42 -16.50 -10.94
C ASP A 436 -25.19 -17.06 -10.20
N THR A 437 -25.15 -18.38 -10.09
CA THR A 437 -24.06 -19.14 -9.45
C THR A 437 -22.74 -19.12 -10.23
N PHE A 438 -22.64 -18.33 -11.29
CA PHE A 438 -21.45 -18.26 -12.14
C PHE A 438 -20.77 -16.89 -12.07
N ILE A 439 -19.45 -16.95 -12.07
CA ILE A 439 -18.48 -15.86 -11.99
C ILE A 439 -18.53 -15.01 -13.28
N THR A 440 -19.62 -14.27 -13.50
CA THR A 440 -19.77 -13.44 -14.70
C THR A 440 -20.10 -12.00 -14.35
N ARG A 441 -19.33 -11.07 -14.92
CA ARG A 441 -19.68 -9.65 -15.01
C ARG A 441 -20.26 -9.32 -16.36
N ARG A 442 -20.88 -8.17 -16.47
CA ARG A 442 -21.40 -7.66 -17.74
C ARG A 442 -20.70 -6.36 -18.08
N LEU A 443 -19.91 -6.36 -19.15
CA LEU A 443 -19.32 -5.16 -19.73
C LEU A 443 -20.42 -4.34 -20.41
N VAL A 444 -20.50 -3.05 -20.08
CA VAL A 444 -21.56 -2.15 -20.53
C VAL A 444 -20.96 -0.91 -21.15
N ALA A 445 -21.51 -0.47 -22.29
CA ALA A 445 -21.27 0.85 -22.82
C ALA A 445 -22.52 1.72 -22.68
N LEU A 446 -22.32 2.91 -22.11
CA LEU A 446 -23.34 3.93 -21.94
C LEU A 446 -23.07 5.10 -22.89
N ASP A 447 -24.12 5.71 -23.40
CA ASP A 447 -24.01 6.99 -24.08
C ASP A 447 -23.54 8.08 -23.10
N ALA A 448 -22.47 8.75 -23.41
CA ALA A 448 -21.82 9.70 -22.49
C ALA A 448 -22.70 10.95 -22.20
N LYS A 449 -23.65 11.30 -23.07
CA LYS A 449 -24.54 12.46 -22.90
C LYS A 449 -25.79 12.13 -22.11
N THR A 450 -26.37 10.94 -22.34
CA THR A 450 -27.69 10.56 -21.81
C THR A 450 -27.64 9.50 -20.73
N GLY A 451 -26.56 8.72 -20.61
CA GLY A 451 -26.43 7.58 -19.71
C GLY A 451 -27.22 6.35 -20.17
N THR A 452 -27.82 6.38 -21.36
CA THR A 452 -28.55 5.24 -21.90
C THR A 452 -27.60 4.12 -22.29
N ARG A 453 -27.99 2.87 -21.97
CA ARG A 453 -27.19 1.70 -22.32
C ARG A 453 -27.23 1.49 -23.84
N LEU A 454 -26.07 1.44 -24.46
CA LEU A 454 -25.91 1.22 -25.90
C LEU A 454 -25.78 -0.27 -26.22
N TRP A 455 -24.97 -0.99 -25.43
CA TRP A 455 -24.77 -2.43 -25.57
C TRP A 455 -24.26 -3.06 -24.26
N ILE A 456 -24.31 -4.38 -24.18
CA ILE A 456 -23.89 -5.18 -23.04
C ILE A 456 -23.35 -6.52 -23.50
N HIS A 457 -22.24 -6.98 -22.90
CA HIS A 457 -21.62 -8.28 -23.15
C HIS A 457 -21.25 -8.97 -21.85
N PRO A 458 -21.45 -10.29 -21.72
CA PRO A 458 -20.93 -11.05 -20.61
C PRO A 458 -19.41 -11.14 -20.71
N ILE A 459 -18.73 -10.99 -19.60
CA ILE A 459 -17.27 -11.13 -19.45
C ILE A 459 -16.94 -11.88 -18.17
N ARG A 460 -15.71 -12.31 -18.03
CA ARG A 460 -15.23 -12.95 -16.81
C ARG A 460 -15.20 -12.00 -15.62
N ASP A 461 -15.43 -12.53 -14.42
CA ASP A 461 -15.55 -11.75 -13.18
C ASP A 461 -14.20 -11.34 -12.56
N ASP A 462 -13.20 -12.21 -12.63
CA ASP A 462 -11.92 -12.03 -11.97
C ASP A 462 -10.90 -11.17 -12.73
N THR A 463 -11.23 -10.71 -13.93
CA THR A 463 -10.37 -9.86 -14.74
C THR A 463 -11.07 -8.58 -15.19
N ASP A 464 -10.41 -7.44 -14.97
CA ASP A 464 -10.95 -6.15 -15.39
C ASP A 464 -10.77 -5.93 -16.89
N PRO A 465 -11.81 -5.46 -17.59
CA PRO A 465 -11.69 -5.05 -18.98
C PRO A 465 -10.82 -3.79 -19.10
N VAL A 466 -10.07 -3.66 -20.18
CA VAL A 466 -9.14 -2.54 -20.41
C VAL A 466 -9.41 -1.84 -21.74
N LEU A 467 -9.33 -0.51 -21.73
CA LEU A 467 -9.59 0.33 -22.90
C LEU A 467 -8.29 0.57 -23.66
N PHE A 468 -8.16 0.02 -24.89
CA PHE A 468 -7.02 0.24 -25.77
C PHE A 468 -7.39 1.13 -26.97
N ASP A 469 -6.43 1.56 -27.78
CA ASP A 469 -6.68 2.53 -28.86
C ASP A 469 -7.67 2.07 -29.92
N GLY A 470 -7.86 0.76 -30.10
CA GLY A 470 -8.81 0.20 -31.05
C GLY A 470 -10.20 -0.14 -30.49
N GLY A 471 -10.36 -0.19 -29.16
CA GLY A 471 -11.59 -0.66 -28.54
C GLY A 471 -11.45 -1.01 -27.06
N ILE A 472 -12.24 -1.96 -26.60
CA ILE A 472 -12.16 -2.48 -25.23
C ILE A 472 -11.83 -3.98 -25.28
N LEU A 473 -10.84 -4.39 -24.50
CA LEU A 473 -10.37 -5.75 -24.38
C LEU A 473 -10.89 -6.34 -23.06
N ALA A 474 -11.44 -7.55 -23.14
CA ALA A 474 -11.89 -8.33 -21.99
C ALA A 474 -11.53 -9.80 -22.17
N MET A 475 -11.73 -10.60 -21.15
CA MET A 475 -11.71 -12.05 -21.24
C MET A 475 -13.13 -12.58 -21.38
N ASP A 476 -13.30 -13.67 -22.14
CA ASP A 476 -14.58 -14.37 -22.21
C ASP A 476 -14.91 -15.06 -20.87
N VAL A 477 -16.16 -15.44 -20.71
CA VAL A 477 -16.69 -16.03 -19.47
C VAL A 477 -15.90 -17.26 -19.02
N ASP A 478 -15.47 -18.08 -20.00
CA ASP A 478 -14.78 -19.35 -19.73
C ASP A 478 -13.26 -19.18 -19.53
N ALA A 479 -12.73 -17.94 -19.54
CA ALA A 479 -11.32 -17.63 -19.50
C ALA A 479 -10.47 -18.32 -20.58
N THR A 480 -11.06 -18.61 -21.73
CA THR A 480 -10.38 -19.30 -22.81
C THR A 480 -9.88 -18.37 -23.91
N LYS A 481 -10.42 -17.15 -23.96
CA LYS A 481 -10.15 -16.18 -25.04
C LYS A 481 -10.09 -14.76 -24.56
N PHE A 482 -9.24 -13.99 -25.19
CA PHE A 482 -9.38 -12.53 -25.24
C PHE A 482 -10.43 -12.14 -26.25
N VAL A 483 -11.27 -11.19 -25.91
CA VAL A 483 -12.30 -10.66 -26.82
C VAL A 483 -12.20 -9.15 -26.85
N ALA A 484 -12.09 -8.58 -28.03
CA ALA A 484 -12.08 -7.14 -28.23
C ALA A 484 -13.40 -6.67 -28.86
N TYR A 485 -13.98 -5.62 -28.29
CA TYR A 485 -15.20 -5.00 -28.78
C TYR A 485 -14.92 -3.57 -29.24
N GLY A 486 -15.48 -3.21 -30.38
CA GLY A 486 -15.45 -1.84 -30.89
C GLY A 486 -16.47 -0.94 -30.21
N ALA A 487 -16.47 0.33 -30.59
CA ALA A 487 -17.39 1.34 -30.03
C ALA A 487 -18.88 0.98 -30.23
N SER A 488 -19.22 0.29 -31.31
CA SER A 488 -20.60 -0.18 -31.57
C SER A 488 -21.04 -1.42 -30.75
N GLY A 489 -20.14 -2.00 -29.97
CA GLY A 489 -20.36 -3.28 -29.30
C GLY A 489 -20.12 -4.50 -30.20
N ARG A 490 -19.80 -4.28 -31.47
CA ARG A 490 -19.44 -5.40 -32.36
C ARG A 490 -18.07 -5.96 -31.94
N GLN A 491 -17.98 -7.28 -31.84
CA GLN A 491 -16.71 -7.96 -31.67
C GLN A 491 -15.79 -7.64 -32.85
N LEU A 492 -14.61 -7.11 -32.55
CA LEU A 492 -13.57 -6.84 -33.55
C LEU A 492 -12.82 -8.10 -33.88
N TRP A 493 -12.39 -8.80 -32.85
CA TRP A 493 -11.69 -10.07 -32.93
C TRP A 493 -11.83 -10.85 -31.61
N SER A 494 -11.54 -12.14 -31.66
CA SER A 494 -11.25 -12.94 -30.45
C SER A 494 -10.02 -13.80 -30.73
N ALA A 495 -9.22 -14.01 -29.69
CA ALA A 495 -8.00 -14.80 -29.78
C ALA A 495 -7.93 -15.71 -28.54
N PRO A 496 -7.54 -17.01 -28.69
CA PRO A 496 -7.34 -17.88 -27.55
C PRO A 496 -6.31 -17.25 -26.62
N ILE A 497 -6.40 -17.52 -25.32
CA ILE A 497 -5.33 -17.11 -24.41
C ILE A 497 -4.03 -17.79 -24.81
N TRP A 498 -2.90 -17.14 -24.56
CA TRP A 498 -1.59 -17.72 -24.82
C TRP A 498 -1.41 -18.96 -23.95
N SER A 499 -1.68 -20.13 -24.45
CA SER A 499 -1.52 -21.34 -23.68
C SER A 499 -1.06 -22.53 -24.49
N ASN A 500 0.03 -23.14 -23.99
CA ASN A 500 0.22 -24.59 -24.08
C ASN A 500 0.11 -25.26 -22.68
N LEU A 501 -0.29 -24.50 -21.65
CA LEU A 501 -0.19 -24.88 -20.23
C LEU A 501 -1.27 -24.08 -19.51
N GLY A 502 -2.35 -24.58 -19.07
CA GLY A 502 -3.44 -24.03 -18.22
C GLY A 502 -3.38 -22.58 -17.67
N ASN A 503 -2.87 -21.65 -18.41
CA ASN A 503 -2.32 -20.38 -17.94
C ASN A 503 -3.39 -19.35 -17.59
N SER A 504 -3.22 -18.68 -16.47
CA SER A 504 -3.96 -17.46 -16.13
C SER A 504 -3.32 -16.27 -16.88
N CYS A 505 -4.13 -15.51 -17.63
CA CYS A 505 -3.69 -14.29 -18.31
C CYS A 505 -4.53 -13.11 -17.87
N THR A 506 -3.90 -11.95 -17.62
CA THR A 506 -4.59 -10.70 -17.28
C THR A 506 -4.40 -9.69 -18.42
N PRO A 507 -5.48 -9.16 -19.02
CA PRO A 507 -5.38 -8.12 -20.03
C PRO A 507 -4.86 -6.83 -19.42
N THR A 508 -3.99 -6.13 -20.13
CA THR A 508 -3.46 -4.83 -19.70
C THR A 508 -3.24 -3.91 -20.90
N VAL A 509 -3.16 -2.61 -20.66
CA VAL A 509 -2.91 -1.60 -21.71
C VAL A 509 -1.70 -0.77 -21.33
N LEU A 510 -0.72 -0.71 -22.22
CA LEU A 510 0.51 0.02 -22.04
C LEU A 510 0.74 0.91 -23.26
N GLY A 511 0.69 2.24 -23.02
CA GLY A 511 0.81 3.23 -24.10
C GLY A 511 -0.30 3.14 -25.17
N GLY A 512 -1.53 2.80 -24.77
CA GLY A 512 -2.67 2.65 -25.68
C GLY A 512 -2.74 1.32 -26.43
N ALA A 513 -1.68 0.51 -26.39
CA ALA A 513 -1.64 -0.80 -27.04
C ALA A 513 -2.09 -1.93 -26.08
N PRO A 514 -2.80 -2.95 -26.58
CA PRO A 514 -3.26 -4.08 -25.77
C PRO A 514 -2.12 -5.09 -25.55
N TYR A 515 -1.99 -5.55 -24.31
CA TYR A 515 -1.08 -6.58 -23.86
C TYR A 515 -1.82 -7.59 -22.97
N ALA A 516 -1.17 -8.70 -22.68
CA ALA A 516 -1.54 -9.62 -21.62
C ALA A 516 -0.31 -9.99 -20.79
N LEU A 517 -0.50 -10.14 -19.49
CA LEU A 517 0.45 -10.76 -18.58
C LEU A 517 -0.07 -12.17 -18.29
N CYS A 518 0.67 -13.18 -18.73
CA CYS A 518 0.30 -14.58 -18.58
C CYS A 518 1.29 -15.29 -17.67
N THR A 519 0.81 -16.15 -16.76
CA THR A 519 1.68 -16.99 -15.93
C THR A 519 2.11 -18.23 -16.69
N VAL A 520 3.28 -18.75 -16.36
CA VAL A 520 3.82 -19.97 -17.01
C VAL A 520 3.31 -21.23 -16.31
N GLU A 521 2.86 -21.12 -15.07
CA GLU A 521 2.36 -22.21 -14.23
C GLU A 521 0.87 -22.02 -13.88
N ASP A 522 0.19 -23.10 -13.51
CA ASP A 522 -1.22 -23.09 -13.10
C ASP A 522 -1.46 -22.23 -11.84
N ASP A 523 -0.43 -22.07 -11.00
CA ASP A 523 -0.44 -21.19 -9.85
C ASP A 523 0.21 -19.84 -10.20
N PRO A 524 -0.55 -18.74 -10.31
CA PRO A 524 -0.03 -17.41 -10.63
C PRO A 524 1.00 -16.90 -9.62
N SER A 525 1.07 -17.48 -8.43
CA SER A 525 2.00 -17.06 -7.38
C SER A 525 3.40 -17.66 -7.55
N GLN A 526 3.57 -18.68 -8.37
CA GLN A 526 4.80 -19.48 -8.43
C GLN A 526 5.61 -19.36 -9.72
N GLY A 527 5.07 -18.77 -10.79
CA GLY A 527 5.72 -18.73 -12.08
C GLY A 527 6.12 -17.31 -12.55
N ASP A 528 7.12 -17.26 -13.42
CA ASP A 528 7.46 -16.02 -14.13
C ASP A 528 6.32 -15.61 -15.07
N PHE A 529 6.17 -14.30 -15.28
CA PHE A 529 5.18 -13.75 -16.19
C PHE A 529 5.73 -13.68 -17.62
N ILE A 530 4.88 -14.01 -18.56
CA ILE A 530 5.11 -13.74 -19.98
C ILE A 530 4.35 -12.48 -20.36
N LEU A 531 5.05 -11.47 -20.84
CA LEU A 531 4.44 -10.31 -21.48
C LEU A 531 4.12 -10.65 -22.94
N VAL A 532 2.84 -10.66 -23.27
CA VAL A 532 2.34 -10.91 -24.62
C VAL A 532 1.75 -9.62 -25.18
N ARG A 533 2.15 -9.22 -26.38
CA ARG A 533 1.51 -8.13 -27.11
C ARG A 533 0.41 -8.70 -28.01
N LEU A 534 -0.75 -8.06 -27.98
CA LEU A 534 -1.84 -8.36 -28.90
C LEU A 534 -1.85 -7.34 -30.05
N ASP A 535 -2.05 -7.79 -31.26
CA ASP A 535 -2.28 -6.89 -32.39
C ASP A 535 -3.67 -6.25 -32.22
N PRO A 536 -3.78 -4.92 -32.21
CA PRO A 536 -5.05 -4.25 -31.92
C PRO A 536 -6.14 -4.50 -32.97
N ALA A 537 -5.79 -4.86 -34.18
CA ALA A 537 -6.74 -5.09 -35.28
C ALA A 537 -7.17 -6.56 -35.43
N THR A 538 -6.30 -7.50 -35.09
CA THR A 538 -6.51 -8.93 -35.35
C THR A 538 -6.49 -9.81 -34.11
N GLY A 539 -5.97 -9.31 -32.98
CA GLY A 539 -5.73 -10.10 -31.77
C GLY A 539 -4.53 -11.07 -31.88
N ALA A 540 -3.76 -11.00 -32.98
CA ALA A 540 -2.58 -11.84 -33.14
C ALA A 540 -1.58 -11.60 -31.99
N GLN A 541 -1.07 -12.69 -31.42
CA GLN A 541 -0.28 -12.66 -30.20
C GLN A 541 1.21 -12.79 -30.49
N ARG A 542 2.02 -12.01 -29.80
CA ARG A 542 3.47 -12.09 -29.86
C ARG A 542 4.06 -12.01 -28.45
N LYS A 543 4.79 -13.05 -28.04
CA LYS A 543 5.61 -13.01 -26.83
C LYS A 543 6.65 -11.89 -26.94
N ILE A 544 6.72 -11.05 -25.92
CA ILE A 544 7.68 -9.94 -25.88
C ILE A 544 8.83 -10.27 -24.95
N ALA A 545 8.54 -10.61 -23.68
CA ALA A 545 9.57 -10.82 -22.67
C ALA A 545 9.05 -11.77 -21.58
N GLU A 546 9.97 -12.31 -20.81
CA GLU A 546 9.72 -12.94 -19.52
C GLU A 546 10.03 -11.93 -18.42
N LEU A 547 9.19 -11.87 -17.41
CA LEU A 547 9.25 -10.96 -16.27
C LEU A 547 9.16 -11.76 -14.98
N PRO A 548 9.74 -11.28 -13.87
CA PRO A 548 9.66 -12.00 -12.62
C PRO A 548 8.23 -12.10 -12.13
N THR A 549 7.96 -13.12 -11.36
CA THR A 549 6.68 -13.31 -10.66
C THR A 549 6.22 -12.03 -9.97
N GLY A 550 4.96 -11.68 -10.14
CA GLY A 550 4.37 -10.48 -9.55
C GLY A 550 4.83 -9.15 -10.16
N ALA A 551 5.47 -9.15 -11.33
CA ALA A 551 5.85 -7.92 -12.02
C ALA A 551 4.64 -7.01 -12.25
N TRP A 552 4.71 -5.78 -11.73
CA TRP A 552 3.62 -4.81 -11.75
C TRP A 552 3.77 -3.84 -12.93
N PRO A 553 2.79 -3.73 -13.83
CA PRO A 553 2.86 -2.83 -14.97
C PRO A 553 2.70 -1.37 -14.52
N LEU A 554 3.58 -0.48 -14.97
CA LEU A 554 3.56 0.95 -14.67
C LEU A 554 3.07 1.81 -15.83
N GLY A 555 3.39 1.43 -17.06
CA GLY A 555 3.10 2.23 -18.24
C GLY A 555 4.26 2.28 -19.23
N VAL A 556 4.36 3.37 -19.99
CA VAL A 556 5.39 3.57 -21.01
C VAL A 556 6.18 4.84 -20.74
N ASP A 557 7.51 4.75 -20.79
CA ASP A 557 8.44 5.87 -20.86
C ASP A 557 9.16 5.81 -22.21
N LYS A 558 8.88 6.79 -23.08
CA LYS A 558 9.37 6.86 -24.46
C LYS A 558 8.97 5.61 -25.26
N ASP A 559 9.95 4.77 -25.57
CA ASP A 559 9.80 3.52 -26.34
C ASP A 559 9.83 2.25 -25.46
N ARG A 560 9.86 2.39 -24.14
CA ARG A 560 10.01 1.31 -23.16
C ARG A 560 8.74 1.10 -22.36
N VAL A 561 8.36 -0.14 -22.23
CA VAL A 561 7.32 -0.57 -21.28
C VAL A 561 7.97 -0.84 -19.93
N LEU A 562 7.39 -0.33 -18.84
CA LEU A 562 7.97 -0.34 -17.52
C LEU A 562 7.20 -1.26 -16.58
N PHE A 563 7.94 -2.04 -15.79
CA PHE A 563 7.41 -2.92 -14.74
C PHE A 563 8.21 -2.75 -13.46
N LEU A 564 7.56 -2.90 -12.33
CA LEU A 564 8.23 -3.04 -11.03
C LEU A 564 8.33 -4.51 -10.66
N ALA A 565 9.52 -4.94 -10.23
CA ALA A 565 9.78 -6.27 -9.72
C ALA A 565 9.65 -6.27 -8.19
N PRO A 566 8.70 -7.01 -7.59
CA PRO A 566 8.57 -7.11 -6.14
C PRO A 566 9.71 -7.92 -5.53
N LYS A 567 9.96 -7.73 -4.23
CA LYS A 567 10.95 -8.54 -3.48
C LYS A 567 10.47 -9.98 -3.25
N LEU A 568 9.19 -10.11 -2.97
CA LEU A 568 8.49 -11.39 -2.85
C LEU A 568 7.38 -11.35 -3.89
N ALA A 569 7.14 -12.48 -4.55
CA ALA A 569 5.95 -12.60 -5.39
C ALA A 569 4.73 -12.30 -4.50
N PRO A 570 3.84 -11.39 -4.87
CA PRO A 570 2.57 -11.30 -4.20
C PRO A 570 1.89 -12.66 -4.39
N GLU A 571 1.45 -13.27 -3.30
CA GLU A 571 0.82 -14.61 -3.34
C GLU A 571 -0.48 -14.63 -4.14
N VAL A 572 -1.01 -13.47 -4.54
CA VAL A 572 -2.12 -13.29 -5.49
C VAL A 572 -2.09 -11.90 -6.13
N PHE A 573 -2.59 -11.77 -7.35
CA PHE A 573 -2.83 -10.55 -8.09
C PHE A 573 -3.56 -9.49 -7.26
N GLY A 574 -2.82 -8.55 -6.72
CA GLY A 574 -3.31 -7.42 -5.97
C GLY A 574 -2.13 -6.74 -5.30
N SER A 575 -1.82 -5.50 -5.68
CA SER A 575 -0.75 -4.75 -5.04
C SER A 575 -1.08 -4.52 -3.57
N SER A 576 -0.27 -5.09 -2.68
CA SER A 576 -0.28 -4.62 -1.30
C SER A 576 -0.03 -3.11 -1.31
N PRO A 577 -0.80 -2.31 -0.57
CA PRO A 577 -0.59 -0.85 -0.52
C PRO A 577 0.83 -0.44 -0.07
N ASP A 578 1.58 -1.36 0.52
CA ASP A 578 2.98 -1.16 0.96
C ASP A 578 3.94 -2.19 0.33
N GLN A 579 3.67 -2.63 -0.90
CA GLN A 579 4.51 -3.57 -1.65
C GLN A 579 5.96 -3.08 -1.75
N LEU A 580 6.91 -3.95 -1.43
CA LEU A 580 8.36 -3.69 -1.54
C LEU A 580 8.85 -4.11 -2.94
N TYR A 581 9.58 -3.21 -3.59
CA TYR A 581 10.15 -3.45 -4.93
C TYR A 581 11.68 -3.42 -4.90
N THR A 582 12.30 -4.30 -5.69
CA THR A 582 13.76 -4.45 -5.79
C THR A 582 14.33 -3.90 -7.08
N ALA A 583 13.54 -3.90 -8.16
CA ALA A 583 13.99 -3.46 -9.47
C ALA A 583 12.88 -2.80 -10.29
N LEU A 584 13.30 -2.03 -11.28
CA LEU A 584 12.49 -1.51 -12.38
C LEU A 584 12.96 -2.19 -13.66
N ASP A 585 12.08 -2.94 -14.31
CA ASP A 585 12.33 -3.59 -15.58
C ASP A 585 11.81 -2.71 -16.73
N ARG A 586 12.69 -2.36 -17.66
CA ARG A 586 12.41 -1.56 -18.84
C ARG A 586 12.47 -2.46 -20.07
N VAL A 587 11.32 -2.78 -20.62
CA VAL A 587 11.18 -3.73 -21.72
C VAL A 587 11.09 -2.98 -23.05
N ASN A 588 11.90 -3.38 -24.02
CA ASN A 588 11.75 -2.93 -25.40
C ASN A 588 10.66 -3.76 -26.09
N PRO A 589 9.50 -3.19 -26.46
CA PRO A 589 8.41 -3.97 -27.02
C PRO A 589 8.67 -4.47 -28.45
N SER A 590 9.71 -3.98 -29.12
CA SER A 590 10.07 -4.43 -30.48
C SER A 590 11.06 -5.58 -30.45
N THR A 591 12.08 -5.53 -29.60
CA THR A 591 13.16 -6.52 -29.52
C THR A 591 12.97 -7.55 -28.40
N GLY A 592 12.13 -7.27 -27.41
CA GLY A 592 11.97 -8.07 -26.20
C GLY A 592 13.09 -7.89 -25.16
N ALA A 593 14.07 -7.04 -25.42
CA ALA A 593 15.18 -6.81 -24.48
C ALA A 593 14.67 -6.17 -23.17
N VAL A 594 15.06 -6.78 -22.06
CA VAL A 594 14.76 -6.31 -20.70
C VAL A 594 15.99 -5.70 -20.08
N GLU A 595 15.91 -4.44 -19.71
CA GLU A 595 16.91 -3.72 -18.94
C GLU A 595 16.44 -3.65 -17.50
N ARG A 596 17.10 -4.36 -16.58
CA ARG A 596 16.77 -4.37 -15.17
C ARG A 596 17.60 -3.34 -14.41
N ILE A 597 16.94 -2.43 -13.72
CA ILE A 597 17.53 -1.35 -12.95
C ILE A 597 17.23 -1.61 -11.47
N ALA A 598 18.26 -1.77 -10.66
CA ALA A 598 18.10 -1.94 -9.21
C ALA A 598 17.52 -0.68 -8.56
N LEU A 599 16.56 -0.85 -7.66
CA LEU A 599 15.96 0.22 -6.90
C LEU A 599 16.64 0.39 -5.53
N PRO A 600 16.62 1.60 -4.95
CA PRO A 600 17.13 1.83 -3.60
C PRO A 600 16.43 0.94 -2.57
N ALA A 601 17.17 0.47 -1.57
CA ALA A 601 16.59 -0.31 -0.48
C ALA A 601 15.42 0.42 0.19
N GLY A 602 14.35 -0.32 0.52
CA GLY A 602 13.14 0.24 1.13
C GLY A 602 12.21 0.95 0.14
N THR A 603 12.37 0.77 -1.17
CA THR A 603 11.44 1.30 -2.18
C THR A 603 10.13 0.52 -2.12
N ARG A 604 9.08 1.11 -1.55
CA ARG A 604 7.78 0.48 -1.34
C ARG A 604 6.59 1.44 -1.43
N GLY A 605 5.40 0.91 -1.67
CA GLY A 605 4.14 1.64 -1.74
C GLY A 605 3.38 1.38 -3.03
N THR A 606 2.19 1.97 -3.18
CA THR A 606 1.43 1.95 -4.44
C THR A 606 2.12 2.82 -5.48
N ALA A 607 2.47 2.24 -6.60
CA ALA A 607 3.30 2.88 -7.62
C ALA A 607 2.48 3.49 -8.76
N THR A 608 2.90 4.67 -9.22
CA THR A 608 2.32 5.35 -10.38
C THR A 608 3.41 6.01 -11.20
N LEU A 609 3.40 5.78 -12.51
CA LEU A 609 4.29 6.47 -13.44
C LEU A 609 3.68 7.80 -13.86
N VAL A 610 4.41 8.89 -13.63
CA VAL A 610 4.06 10.21 -14.15
C VAL A 610 5.22 10.74 -14.98
N LYS A 611 5.07 10.73 -16.29
CA LYS A 611 6.14 11.01 -17.25
C LYS A 611 7.34 10.07 -17.03
N ASP A 612 8.49 10.60 -16.61
CA ASP A 612 9.76 9.94 -16.41
C ASP A 612 10.06 9.60 -14.92
N VAL A 613 9.07 9.73 -14.04
CA VAL A 613 9.22 9.51 -12.60
C VAL A 613 8.16 8.55 -12.09
N VAL A 614 8.59 7.54 -11.35
CA VAL A 614 7.75 6.61 -10.59
C VAL A 614 7.54 7.18 -9.20
N TYR A 615 6.30 7.40 -8.83
CA TYR A 615 5.90 7.82 -7.48
C TYR A 615 5.35 6.63 -6.73
N LEU A 616 5.88 6.38 -5.54
CA LEU A 616 5.42 5.33 -4.64
C LEU A 616 4.80 6.00 -3.42
N VAL A 617 3.54 5.69 -3.17
CA VAL A 617 2.73 6.26 -2.10
C VAL A 617 2.46 5.17 -1.07
N ARG A 618 2.89 5.39 0.17
CA ARG A 618 2.67 4.45 1.27
C ARG A 618 1.42 4.83 2.07
N PRO A 619 0.75 3.87 2.73
CA PRO A 619 -0.41 4.16 3.58
C PRO A 619 -0.14 5.20 4.67
N ASN A 620 1.08 5.25 5.22
CA ASN A 620 1.48 6.24 6.22
C ASN A 620 1.72 7.65 5.64
N GLY A 621 1.40 7.90 4.36
CA GLY A 621 1.59 9.19 3.70
C GLY A 621 3.02 9.49 3.24
N THR A 622 3.94 8.53 3.29
CA THR A 622 5.26 8.70 2.69
C THR A 622 5.15 8.62 1.18
N VAL A 623 5.63 9.64 0.48
CA VAL A 623 5.73 9.67 -0.98
C VAL A 623 7.19 9.63 -1.39
N THR A 624 7.56 8.66 -2.24
CA THR A 624 8.91 8.51 -2.78
C THR A 624 8.88 8.72 -4.28
N ALA A 625 9.78 9.54 -4.81
CA ALA A 625 9.96 9.77 -6.24
C ALA A 625 11.26 9.10 -6.72
N VAL A 626 11.13 8.25 -7.75
CA VAL A 626 12.24 7.49 -8.34
C VAL A 626 12.27 7.77 -9.84
N ARG A 627 13.45 8.10 -10.37
CA ARG A 627 13.59 8.33 -11.81
C ARG A 627 13.49 7.01 -12.58
N ALA A 628 12.63 6.97 -13.59
CA ALA A 628 12.36 5.76 -14.37
C ALA A 628 13.53 5.33 -15.28
N THR A 629 14.50 6.22 -15.56
CA THR A 629 15.61 5.92 -16.46
C THR A 629 16.81 5.25 -15.79
N ASP A 630 17.03 5.48 -14.49
CA ASP A 630 18.19 5.00 -13.75
C ASP A 630 17.89 4.47 -12.33
N GLY A 631 16.64 4.46 -11.93
CA GLY A 631 16.20 3.97 -10.61
C GLY A 631 16.62 4.85 -9.43
N LYS A 632 17.20 6.03 -9.68
CA LYS A 632 17.67 6.91 -8.59
C LYS A 632 16.49 7.55 -7.87
N ARG A 633 16.53 7.49 -6.53
CA ARG A 633 15.59 8.25 -5.70
C ARG A 633 15.89 9.74 -5.84
N LEU A 634 14.90 10.50 -6.33
CA LEU A 634 14.98 11.95 -6.49
C LEU A 634 14.73 12.64 -5.16
N TRP A 635 13.67 12.22 -4.48
CA TRP A 635 13.30 12.70 -3.16
C TRP A 635 12.38 11.68 -2.46
N GLN A 636 12.24 11.84 -1.16
CA GLN A 636 11.26 11.15 -0.33
C GLN A 636 10.69 12.15 0.66
N ARG A 637 9.36 12.14 0.83
CA ARG A 637 8.63 13.07 1.68
C ARG A 637 7.61 12.34 2.53
N GLU A 638 7.63 12.59 3.81
CA GLU A 638 6.54 12.29 4.72
C GLU A 638 5.57 13.46 4.72
N THR A 639 4.30 13.22 4.48
CA THR A 639 3.33 14.30 4.18
C THR A 639 2.40 14.64 5.33
N ASP A 640 2.47 13.95 6.47
CA ASP A 640 1.54 14.04 7.60
C ASP A 640 0.07 13.78 7.20
N THR A 641 -0.15 13.08 6.09
CA THR A 641 -1.48 12.75 5.57
C THR A 641 -1.47 11.29 5.14
N GLU A 642 -2.20 10.46 5.87
CA GLU A 642 -2.28 9.01 5.63
C GLU A 642 -3.26 8.68 4.50
N ASN A 643 -3.10 7.47 3.95
CA ASN A 643 -3.97 6.90 2.92
C ASN A 643 -4.19 7.84 1.73
N LEU A 644 -3.09 8.39 1.22
CA LEU A 644 -3.13 9.23 0.02
C LEU A 644 -3.47 8.41 -1.22
N SER A 645 -4.24 8.99 -2.11
CA SER A 645 -4.47 8.49 -3.48
C SER A 645 -3.17 8.42 -4.27
N THR A 646 -3.21 7.76 -5.41
CA THR A 646 -2.21 7.97 -6.45
C THR A 646 -2.22 9.45 -6.92
N PRO A 647 -1.05 10.00 -7.31
CA PRO A 647 -0.97 11.40 -7.70
C PRO A 647 -1.56 11.69 -9.07
N VAL A 648 -2.20 12.86 -9.20
CA VAL A 648 -2.47 13.47 -10.49
C VAL A 648 -1.53 14.66 -10.72
N PHE A 649 -0.99 14.77 -11.92
CA PHE A 649 0.04 15.76 -12.24
C PHE A 649 -0.51 16.93 -13.03
N SER A 650 -0.21 18.15 -12.57
CA SER A 650 -0.40 19.37 -13.33
C SER A 650 0.93 19.86 -13.92
N ALA A 651 1.08 19.74 -15.23
CA ALA A 651 2.27 20.23 -15.93
C ALA A 651 2.42 21.75 -15.83
N LYS A 652 1.30 22.47 -15.81
CA LYS A 652 1.24 23.92 -15.73
C LYS A 652 1.80 24.49 -14.43
N PHE A 653 1.50 23.83 -13.30
CA PHE A 653 1.93 24.28 -11.98
C PHE A 653 3.15 23.50 -11.47
N ASN A 654 3.60 22.46 -12.18
CA ASN A 654 4.63 21.49 -11.75
C ASN A 654 4.29 20.86 -10.40
N ARG A 655 3.02 20.51 -10.19
CA ARG A 655 2.51 19.96 -8.92
C ARG A 655 1.89 18.60 -9.08
N LEU A 656 2.07 17.80 -8.05
CA LEU A 656 1.37 16.53 -7.84
C LEU A 656 0.24 16.79 -6.84
N TYR A 657 -0.99 16.43 -7.19
CA TYR A 657 -2.13 16.52 -6.30
C TYR A 657 -2.54 15.14 -5.82
N PHE A 658 -2.88 15.06 -4.55
CA PHE A 658 -3.35 13.86 -3.87
C PHE A 658 -4.63 14.19 -3.12
N SER A 659 -5.44 13.17 -2.86
CA SER A 659 -6.56 13.19 -1.91
C SER A 659 -6.38 12.07 -0.90
N ASN A 660 -6.99 12.18 0.28
CA ASN A 660 -7.16 11.05 1.17
C ASN A 660 -8.65 10.71 1.34
N GLN A 661 -8.94 9.63 2.04
CA GLN A 661 -10.33 9.15 2.26
C GLN A 661 -11.24 10.18 2.93
N PHE A 662 -10.69 11.13 3.69
CA PHE A 662 -11.44 12.21 4.34
C PHE A 662 -11.57 13.46 3.48
N GLY A 663 -11.20 13.40 2.19
CA GLY A 663 -11.24 14.54 1.27
C GLY A 663 -10.23 15.63 1.57
N ARG A 664 -9.20 15.35 2.37
CA ARG A 664 -8.05 16.24 2.51
C ARG A 664 -7.26 16.21 1.21
N LEU A 665 -7.01 17.39 0.66
CA LEU A 665 -6.20 17.54 -0.54
C LEU A 665 -4.80 18.00 -0.18
N LEU A 666 -3.82 17.47 -0.90
CA LEU A 666 -2.41 17.78 -0.75
C LEU A 666 -1.80 18.11 -2.11
N ALA A 667 -0.95 19.12 -2.18
CA ALA A 667 -0.14 19.42 -3.35
C ALA A 667 1.34 19.39 -2.99
N LEU A 668 2.13 18.62 -3.76
CA LEU A 668 3.58 18.57 -3.66
C LEU A 668 4.20 19.20 -4.92
N ASP A 669 5.28 19.97 -4.74
CA ASP A 669 6.16 20.33 -5.86
C ASP A 669 6.79 19.07 -6.46
N ARG A 670 6.65 18.86 -7.75
CA ARG A 670 7.13 17.66 -8.44
C ARG A 670 8.64 17.46 -8.31
N SER A 671 9.41 18.55 -8.31
CA SER A 671 10.87 18.48 -8.38
C SER A 671 11.52 18.21 -7.02
N THR A 672 10.91 18.72 -5.95
CA THR A 672 11.49 18.71 -4.60
C THR A 672 10.73 17.85 -3.59
N GLY A 673 9.47 17.49 -3.89
CA GLY A 673 8.56 16.86 -2.93
C GLY A 673 8.13 17.80 -1.80
N ALA A 674 8.40 19.11 -1.88
CA ALA A 674 7.96 20.05 -0.87
C ALA A 674 6.43 20.16 -0.86
N VAL A 675 5.85 20.25 0.34
CA VAL A 675 4.40 20.51 0.49
C VAL A 675 4.12 21.95 0.16
N ASP A 676 3.44 22.17 -0.97
CA ASP A 676 3.06 23.50 -1.42
C ASP A 676 1.72 23.97 -0.85
N TRP A 677 0.81 23.01 -0.61
CA TRP A 677 -0.54 23.32 -0.19
C TRP A 677 -1.22 22.07 0.40
N ARG A 678 -2.10 22.30 1.35
CA ARG A 678 -3.03 21.28 1.90
C ARG A 678 -4.33 21.93 2.34
N THR A 679 -5.40 21.12 2.39
CA THR A 679 -6.70 21.51 2.96
C THR A 679 -6.94 20.77 4.27
N SER A 680 -7.92 21.24 5.04
CA SER A 680 -8.58 20.44 6.07
C SER A 680 -9.34 19.28 5.43
N ALA A 681 -9.75 18.31 6.23
CA ALA A 681 -10.70 17.27 5.81
C ALA A 681 -12.03 17.92 5.36
N LEU A 682 -12.76 17.21 4.49
CA LEU A 682 -14.07 17.64 4.02
C LEU A 682 -15.08 17.49 5.17
N ALA A 683 -15.64 18.58 5.65
CA ALA A 683 -16.69 18.50 6.67
C ALA A 683 -17.91 17.75 6.09
N ASN A 684 -18.46 16.81 6.85
CA ASN A 684 -19.63 15.99 6.45
C ASN A 684 -19.43 15.24 5.12
N ALA A 685 -18.34 14.53 5.01
CA ALA A 685 -18.04 13.69 3.83
C ALA A 685 -19.00 12.49 3.67
N GLY A 686 -19.89 12.24 4.62
CA GLY A 686 -20.77 11.07 4.70
C GLY A 686 -20.18 9.98 5.61
N ASP A 687 -21.02 9.05 6.06
CA ASP A 687 -20.64 7.99 7.01
C ASP A 687 -19.75 6.89 6.39
N SER A 688 -19.54 6.90 5.09
CA SER A 688 -18.79 5.85 4.36
C SER A 688 -17.35 6.22 3.99
N THR A 689 -16.69 7.08 4.79
CA THR A 689 -15.31 7.55 4.51
C THR A 689 -14.27 6.44 4.64
N ASP A 690 -14.57 5.36 5.34
CA ASP A 690 -13.58 4.34 5.69
C ASP A 690 -13.30 3.31 4.58
N ASP A 691 -14.23 3.10 3.64
CA ASP A 691 -14.13 2.07 2.60
C ASP A 691 -13.82 2.59 1.20
N THR A 692 -13.73 3.91 1.03
CA THR A 692 -13.50 4.48 -0.29
C THR A 692 -12.03 4.64 -0.57
N THR A 693 -11.54 4.02 -1.65
CA THR A 693 -10.21 4.36 -2.19
C THR A 693 -10.17 5.83 -2.53
N PRO A 694 -9.27 6.61 -1.92
CA PRO A 694 -9.21 8.05 -2.20
C PRO A 694 -8.86 8.27 -3.68
N TYR A 695 -9.55 9.21 -4.30
CA TYR A 695 -9.40 9.47 -5.71
C TYR A 695 -9.32 10.96 -6.01
N VAL A 696 -8.42 11.33 -6.92
CA VAL A 696 -8.26 12.71 -7.37
C VAL A 696 -8.03 12.77 -8.88
N LEU A 697 -8.59 13.75 -9.54
CA LEU A 697 -8.38 14.02 -10.96
C LEU A 697 -8.39 15.53 -11.25
N LEU A 698 -7.95 15.90 -12.44
CA LEU A 698 -8.01 17.26 -12.93
C LEU A 698 -9.00 17.38 -14.09
N VAL A 699 -9.89 18.39 -14.03
CA VAL A 699 -10.69 18.82 -15.16
C VAL A 699 -10.23 20.23 -15.54
N LYS A 700 -9.47 20.35 -16.64
CA LYS A 700 -8.58 21.49 -16.85
C LYS A 700 -7.66 21.65 -15.63
N ASP A 701 -7.74 22.79 -14.93
CA ASP A 701 -6.99 23.01 -13.70
C ASP A 701 -7.84 22.79 -12.43
N ALA A 702 -9.16 22.54 -12.52
CA ALA A 702 -9.99 22.27 -11.37
C ALA A 702 -9.65 20.89 -10.79
N ILE A 703 -9.41 20.83 -9.50
CA ILE A 703 -9.20 19.56 -8.77
C ILE A 703 -10.58 18.99 -8.46
N VAL A 704 -10.82 17.75 -8.84
CA VAL A 704 -12.01 16.98 -8.46
C VAL A 704 -11.55 15.79 -7.64
N ALA A 705 -12.18 15.55 -6.50
CA ALA A 705 -11.87 14.42 -5.62
C ALA A 705 -13.16 13.79 -5.09
N VAL A 706 -13.00 12.56 -4.57
CA VAL A 706 -14.08 11.82 -3.91
C VAL A 706 -13.66 11.50 -2.50
N ALA A 707 -14.55 11.74 -1.54
CA ALA A 707 -14.41 11.36 -0.15
C ALA A 707 -15.73 10.76 0.32
N GLY A 708 -15.71 9.51 0.74
CA GLY A 708 -16.94 8.75 0.98
C GLY A 708 -17.85 8.78 -0.25
N ASP A 709 -19.14 9.05 -0.05
CA ASP A 709 -20.12 9.20 -1.13
C ASP A 709 -20.17 10.62 -1.72
N THR A 710 -19.19 11.47 -1.44
CA THR A 710 -19.21 12.87 -1.86
C THR A 710 -18.12 13.16 -2.88
N ALA A 711 -18.51 13.51 -4.11
CA ALA A 711 -17.64 14.16 -5.07
C ALA A 711 -17.60 15.67 -4.83
N PHE A 712 -16.44 16.27 -4.92
CA PHE A 712 -16.28 17.71 -4.74
C PHE A 712 -15.20 18.29 -5.63
N SER A 713 -15.29 19.59 -5.89
CA SER A 713 -14.29 20.29 -6.70
C SER A 713 -13.80 21.57 -6.03
N VAL A 714 -12.49 21.76 -6.10
CA VAL A 714 -11.82 22.96 -5.58
C VAL A 714 -10.89 23.57 -6.62
N ARG A 715 -10.63 24.86 -6.43
CA ARG A 715 -9.63 25.58 -7.23
C ARG A 715 -8.23 25.26 -6.69
N PRO A 716 -7.24 24.93 -7.53
CA PRO A 716 -5.87 24.84 -7.09
C PRO A 716 -5.36 26.21 -6.60
N PRO A 717 -4.47 26.23 -5.60
CA PRO A 717 -3.87 27.47 -5.15
C PRO A 717 -3.07 28.13 -6.26
N ALA A 718 -3.09 29.46 -6.30
CA ALA A 718 -2.19 30.21 -7.17
C ALA A 718 -0.72 29.84 -6.85
N LYS A 719 0.15 29.89 -7.84
CA LYS A 719 1.58 29.74 -7.61
C LYS A 719 2.03 30.93 -6.76
N ARG A 720 2.61 30.66 -5.56
CA ARG A 720 3.25 31.68 -4.76
C ARG A 720 4.51 32.21 -5.42
#